data_b2e61f6955f6686368461e1789bcc68f
#
_entry.id   b2e61f6955f6686368461e1789bcc68f
#
_cell.length_a   1.000
_cell.length_b   1.000
_cell.length_c   1.000
_cell.angle_alpha   90.00
_cell.angle_beta   90.00
_cell.angle_gamma   90.00
#
_symmetry.space_group_name_H-M   'P 1'
#
loop_
_entity.id
_entity.type
_entity.pdbx_description
1 polymer ?
#
loop_
_entity_poly.entity_id
_entity_poly.type
_entity_poly.pdbx_seq_one_letter_code
_entity_poly.pdbx_strand_id
1 'polypeptide(L)'
;MDIKSRAGFATASRPRSHTVALEQRILFDGAAATAVDQQHHSDASAAESKDTSHPAPTASEAQTTAAATTPRNLVVIDARVENRDQLAANLPAGTTALVVDPGQDAIAAISNALAQLGKVDAIQVFSHGASGQFTLGNQVFTSQTVEQLGDRLSAWSSELNAGADIQLYGCDVGSGSAGQALVNELARWTGADVGASSNATGNSLAGGDWRLEVSNGDVDKVIALAATTLDSFQGLLADASPTASLNSGGAEVQLGEQFTFTVSFNNPSTQEGYAPFIDVFLPATGRDGDDGATFVSATYLGQAVNSFVITFDANGNATHPLAKDASGNALVINAASVGMKPGDQMVVLQLPYASVTNGQPSIDIQITAQLSNLADTSYSDGTPNLTINTRAGFEYGNDSLNNPVQDPSLVESALHSFIVTPTLLKVSQTLNMPEGETVTGPNFTRTQTVTVTPAPGQTLSNVTITQTVPDQVHVSAITPGPGGTLTSITLHDGTVLTNPALIALALANPNAFVASYDVHYDTLSAASTTQVSFYVPEIDANGRPVIDPATGNPVTINFGTASVTGDWNPLDPRDRPTDPQGYPFNETGNGQGATFVAKSITLLKQVNLQNDVGTTGLTPGDTLRYTLGVAISDFFAFGENILEQGQFTLTDLLSDGQTFDPSNPPTLVIQQQGGTQSITLIYTQTVNADGSTTLVFDIAESIRQAVAGPGVPALFGDLYDDTVQEGATRLSIVYDALIDATYTTDHPPHDQLNEGDSVGNNATVDATVLRDAVNIGGTQTDGSATTSTIQSSTVDIELTQVNGGNPPSNGELRPGDVVTFTINYDLLVADYENFKLTAYLPLPLLNAAGISWSFGTGVGQWTFGSGNTILDVPDSVTTGPGNAIVFDFGNYVSGGLDGGTVQVRFTMVVGDQPYADQRALDVLAQSSQTTTVDKTVLTSSDVAVIASVAEPVLDI
;
A
#
# COMPACT_ATOMS: atom_id res chain seq x y z
N MET A 1 -40.69 -20.56 -49.22
CA MET A 1 -40.15 -21.86 -48.86
C MET A 1 -39.19 -21.56 -47.71
N ASP A 2 -39.63 -22.00 -46.55
CA ASP A 2 -38.98 -21.69 -45.23
C ASP A 2 -37.65 -22.32 -45.08
N ILE A 3 -36.67 -21.55 -44.52
CA ILE A 3 -35.52 -22.11 -43.81
C ILE A 3 -35.46 -21.44 -42.45
N LYS A 4 -35.87 -22.19 -41.42
CA LYS A 4 -35.64 -21.84 -40.01
C LYS A 4 -34.15 -21.99 -39.65
N SER A 5 -33.49 -20.89 -39.31
CA SER A 5 -32.20 -20.90 -38.66
C SER A 5 -32.38 -21.06 -37.13
N ARG A 6 -31.80 -22.11 -36.55
CA ARG A 6 -31.58 -22.24 -35.13
C ARG A 6 -30.42 -21.33 -34.72
N ALA A 7 -30.70 -20.37 -33.87
CA ALA A 7 -29.68 -19.62 -33.17
C ALA A 7 -29.15 -20.51 -32.02
N GLY A 8 -27.88 -20.89 -32.10
CA GLY A 8 -27.15 -21.42 -30.97
C GLY A 8 -26.64 -20.25 -30.12
N PHE A 9 -26.96 -20.27 -28.86
CA PHE A 9 -26.37 -19.36 -27.89
C PHE A 9 -24.89 -19.75 -27.68
N ALA A 10 -23.99 -18.92 -28.17
CA ALA A 10 -22.59 -18.94 -27.77
C ALA A 10 -22.49 -18.17 -26.45
N THR A 11 -22.12 -18.85 -25.40
CA THR A 11 -21.67 -18.23 -24.15
C THR A 11 -20.43 -17.40 -24.46
N ALA A 12 -20.54 -16.10 -24.36
CA ALA A 12 -19.40 -15.22 -24.45
C ALA A 12 -18.60 -15.34 -23.16
N SER A 13 -17.41 -15.93 -23.25
CA SER A 13 -16.41 -15.83 -22.22
C SER A 13 -16.00 -14.36 -22.06
N ARG A 14 -16.18 -13.82 -20.86
CA ARG A 14 -15.68 -12.49 -20.48
C ARG A 14 -14.16 -12.51 -20.53
N PRO A 15 -13.50 -11.50 -21.07
CA PRO A 15 -12.05 -11.39 -20.93
C PRO A 15 -11.72 -11.10 -19.46
N ARG A 16 -10.93 -11.95 -18.84
CA ARG A 16 -10.33 -11.69 -17.53
C ARG A 16 -9.38 -10.50 -17.68
N SER A 17 -9.60 -9.44 -16.92
CA SER A 17 -8.66 -8.35 -16.80
C SER A 17 -7.47 -8.83 -15.98
N HIS A 18 -6.32 -8.97 -16.61
CA HIS A 18 -5.07 -9.13 -15.89
C HIS A 18 -4.73 -7.78 -15.26
N THR A 19 -4.84 -7.69 -13.95
CA THR A 19 -4.30 -6.57 -13.19
C THR A 19 -2.80 -6.83 -13.08
N VAL A 20 -2.03 -6.19 -13.92
CA VAL A 20 -0.58 -6.13 -13.73
C VAL A 20 -0.34 -5.20 -12.54
N ALA A 21 0.13 -5.74 -11.44
CA ALA A 21 0.61 -4.94 -10.32
C ALA A 21 1.81 -4.13 -10.80
N LEU A 22 1.64 -2.82 -10.89
CA LEU A 22 2.75 -1.89 -11.09
C LEU A 22 3.50 -1.79 -9.77
N GLU A 23 4.66 -2.43 -9.69
CA GLU A 23 5.58 -2.24 -8.56
C GLU A 23 5.97 -0.76 -8.44
N GLN A 24 5.81 -0.25 -7.22
CA GLN A 24 6.34 1.06 -6.84
C GLN A 24 7.88 0.96 -6.81
N ARG A 25 8.53 1.53 -7.79
CA ARG A 25 9.98 1.73 -7.77
C ARG A 25 10.34 2.68 -6.62
N ILE A 26 11.03 2.17 -5.64
CA ILE A 26 11.71 2.98 -4.63
C ILE A 26 12.98 3.52 -5.28
N LEU A 27 13.00 4.81 -5.55
CA LEU A 27 14.20 5.55 -5.93
C LEU A 27 15.13 5.65 -4.71
N PHE A 28 16.24 4.94 -4.74
CA PHE A 28 17.36 5.21 -3.86
C PHE A 28 18.13 6.40 -4.40
N ASP A 29 17.97 7.55 -3.76
CA ASP A 29 18.81 8.71 -3.96
C ASP A 29 20.09 8.55 -3.15
N GLY A 30 21.20 8.38 -3.85
CA GLY A 30 22.51 8.21 -3.27
C GLY A 30 23.12 9.55 -2.87
N ALA A 31 22.93 9.99 -1.64
CA ALA A 31 23.69 11.07 -1.06
C ALA A 31 24.79 10.53 -0.13
N ALA A 32 26.01 10.84 -0.49
CA ALA A 32 27.23 10.51 0.26
C ALA A 32 27.19 11.05 1.69
N ALA A 33 27.34 10.17 2.67
CA ALA A 33 27.65 10.55 4.04
C ALA A 33 29.13 10.24 4.34
N THR A 34 29.84 11.27 4.66
CA THR A 34 31.21 11.26 5.18
C THR A 34 31.29 10.49 6.50
N ALA A 35 32.28 9.61 6.56
CA ALA A 35 32.66 8.87 7.76
C ALA A 35 33.15 9.78 8.88
N VAL A 36 32.74 9.48 10.11
CA VAL A 36 33.52 9.73 11.31
C VAL A 36 33.54 8.47 12.16
N ASP A 37 34.74 8.02 12.34
CA ASP A 37 35.28 6.94 13.13
C ASP A 37 34.95 7.06 14.63
N GLN A 38 34.59 5.96 15.29
CA GLN A 38 35.11 5.62 16.65
C GLN A 38 34.66 4.21 17.08
N GLN A 39 35.59 3.28 16.92
CA GLN A 39 36.21 2.38 17.87
C GLN A 39 35.37 1.68 18.94
N HIS A 40 35.45 0.38 18.76
CA HIS A 40 35.35 -0.76 19.68
C HIS A 40 35.65 -0.52 21.17
N HIS A 41 34.88 -1.19 22.02
CA HIS A 41 35.51 -2.17 22.94
C HIS A 41 34.48 -3.24 23.35
N SER A 42 34.89 -4.47 23.06
CA SER A 42 34.36 -5.73 23.58
C SER A 42 35.03 -6.08 24.91
N ASP A 43 34.36 -6.99 25.58
CA ASP A 43 34.82 -8.05 26.49
C ASP A 43 34.61 -7.88 27.98
N ALA A 44 33.71 -8.70 28.42
CA ALA A 44 33.85 -9.96 29.18
C ALA A 44 34.36 -9.91 30.61
N SER A 45 33.52 -10.40 31.46
CA SER A 45 33.70 -11.39 32.54
C SER A 45 34.43 -11.05 33.81
N ALA A 46 33.68 -11.31 34.86
CA ALA A 46 33.97 -12.11 36.05
C ALA A 46 34.81 -11.55 37.18
N ALA A 47 34.19 -11.65 38.31
CA ALA A 47 34.65 -12.20 39.58
C ALA A 47 35.34 -11.30 40.60
N GLU A 48 34.68 -11.34 41.74
CA GLU A 48 35.15 -11.47 43.12
C GLU A 48 35.89 -10.37 43.85
N SER A 49 35.20 -9.94 44.88
CA SER A 49 35.45 -10.07 46.30
C SER A 49 36.29 -9.00 47.06
N LYS A 50 35.65 -8.70 48.19
CA LYS A 50 36.21 -8.34 49.52
C LYS A 50 36.56 -6.89 49.81
N ASP A 51 35.73 -6.30 50.63
CA ASP A 51 35.89 -6.13 52.10
C ASP A 51 36.78 -4.95 52.54
N THR A 52 36.20 -4.01 53.21
CA THR A 52 36.48 -3.64 54.60
C THR A 52 35.93 -2.27 55.04
N SER A 53 35.03 -2.36 56.05
CA SER A 53 34.99 -1.59 57.32
C SER A 53 34.82 -0.06 57.31
N HIS A 54 33.67 0.37 57.75
CA HIS A 54 33.27 1.21 58.86
C HIS A 54 34.10 2.46 59.25
N PRO A 55 33.54 3.50 59.93
CA PRO A 55 32.36 3.51 60.80
C PRO A 55 31.38 4.71 60.65
N ALA A 56 30.23 4.55 61.27
CA ALA A 56 29.18 5.54 61.46
C ALA A 56 29.53 6.59 62.55
N PRO A 57 28.76 7.68 62.53
CA PRO A 57 28.30 8.17 63.83
C PRO A 57 26.77 8.21 63.93
N THR A 58 26.34 7.81 65.09
CA THR A 58 25.04 7.85 65.73
C THR A 58 24.49 9.24 65.88
N ALA A 59 23.19 9.45 65.52
CA ALA A 59 22.32 10.36 66.21
C ALA A 59 20.89 9.80 66.16
N SER A 60 20.39 9.51 67.29
CA SER A 60 19.04 9.09 67.63
C SER A 60 18.03 10.23 67.40
N GLU A 61 17.02 10.01 66.55
CA GLU A 61 15.78 10.70 66.70
C GLU A 61 14.61 9.67 66.66
N ALA A 62 13.76 9.77 67.62
CA ALA A 62 12.66 8.86 67.86
C ALA A 62 11.63 8.92 66.70
N GLN A 63 11.55 7.87 65.91
CA GLN A 63 10.40 7.61 65.08
C GLN A 63 9.22 7.14 65.95
N THR A 64 8.26 8.01 66.12
CA THR A 64 6.89 7.59 66.47
C THR A 64 6.41 6.72 65.32
N THR A 65 6.28 5.44 65.55
CA THR A 65 5.53 4.52 64.69
C THR A 65 4.07 5.00 64.62
N ALA A 66 3.78 5.74 63.55
CA ALA A 66 2.40 5.84 63.07
C ALA A 66 1.97 4.42 62.70
N ALA A 67 0.89 3.95 63.29
CA ALA A 67 0.24 2.70 62.89
C ALA A 67 0.01 2.78 61.37
N ALA A 68 0.51 1.85 60.60
CA ALA A 68 0.23 1.76 59.18
C ALA A 68 -1.29 1.62 59.02
N THR A 69 -1.91 2.70 58.54
CA THR A 69 -3.32 2.65 58.18
C THR A 69 -3.38 1.77 56.93
N THR A 70 -4.23 0.76 56.95
CA THR A 70 -4.52 -0.10 55.80
C THR A 70 -4.95 0.79 54.64
N PRO A 71 -4.32 0.75 53.45
CA PRO A 71 -4.75 1.57 52.33
C PRO A 71 -6.22 1.34 51.97
N ARG A 72 -6.93 2.40 51.64
CA ARG A 72 -8.32 2.34 51.19
C ARG A 72 -8.38 2.50 49.71
N ASN A 73 -8.76 1.45 48.98
CA ASN A 73 -8.82 1.47 47.54
C ASN A 73 -10.25 1.19 47.05
N LEU A 74 -10.63 1.90 45.99
CA LEU A 74 -11.83 1.63 45.22
C LEU A 74 -11.43 0.96 43.91
N VAL A 75 -11.84 -0.30 43.74
CA VAL A 75 -11.67 -1.04 42.47
C VAL A 75 -12.99 -0.91 41.70
N VAL A 76 -12.95 -0.28 40.56
CA VAL A 76 -14.12 -0.07 39.68
C VAL A 76 -13.95 -1.00 38.46
N ILE A 77 -14.98 -1.82 38.23
CA ILE A 77 -14.96 -2.82 37.16
C ILE A 77 -16.14 -2.57 36.25
N ASP A 78 -15.90 -2.40 34.95
CA ASP A 78 -17.00 -2.36 33.97
C ASP A 78 -17.66 -3.75 33.86
N ALA A 79 -18.96 -3.80 33.83
CA ALA A 79 -19.68 -5.08 33.79
C ALA A 79 -19.50 -5.86 32.50
N ARG A 80 -18.98 -5.23 31.45
CA ARG A 80 -18.62 -5.88 30.19
C ARG A 80 -17.31 -6.65 30.23
N VAL A 81 -16.45 -6.40 31.24
CA VAL A 81 -15.21 -7.13 31.42
C VAL A 81 -15.52 -8.61 31.68
N GLU A 82 -15.02 -9.49 30.86
CA GLU A 82 -15.13 -10.93 31.02
C GLU A 82 -14.49 -11.39 32.33
N ASN A 83 -15.06 -12.40 32.95
CA ASN A 83 -14.60 -12.91 34.24
C ASN A 83 -14.49 -11.83 35.35
N ARG A 84 -15.24 -10.73 35.27
CA ARG A 84 -15.28 -9.64 36.24
C ARG A 84 -15.49 -10.11 37.68
N ASP A 85 -16.26 -11.19 37.86
CA ASP A 85 -16.52 -11.77 39.19
C ASP A 85 -15.23 -12.32 39.83
N GLN A 86 -14.24 -12.75 39.03
CA GLN A 86 -12.93 -13.13 39.52
C GLN A 86 -12.14 -11.89 40.00
N LEU A 87 -12.21 -10.76 39.26
CA LEU A 87 -11.59 -9.52 39.69
C LEU A 87 -12.24 -8.93 40.95
N ALA A 88 -13.55 -9.06 41.09
CA ALA A 88 -14.31 -8.59 42.27
C ALA A 88 -14.16 -9.49 43.47
N ALA A 89 -13.70 -10.74 43.31
CA ALA A 89 -13.55 -11.72 44.39
C ALA A 89 -12.22 -11.57 45.14
N ASN A 90 -12.20 -11.95 46.44
CA ASN A 90 -10.99 -12.06 47.27
C ASN A 90 -10.15 -10.77 47.35
N LEU A 91 -10.79 -9.64 47.48
CA LEU A 91 -10.14 -8.34 47.63
C LEU A 91 -9.36 -8.24 48.95
N PRO A 92 -8.19 -7.60 48.94
CA PRO A 92 -7.42 -7.31 50.14
C PRO A 92 -8.18 -6.42 51.12
N ALA A 93 -7.83 -6.51 52.39
CA ALA A 93 -8.42 -5.66 53.40
C ALA A 93 -8.24 -4.16 53.08
N GLY A 94 -9.28 -3.38 53.14
CA GLY A 94 -9.28 -1.96 52.78
C GLY A 94 -9.68 -1.68 51.32
N THR A 95 -9.91 -2.72 50.53
CA THR A 95 -10.33 -2.57 49.14
C THR A 95 -11.81 -2.88 48.96
N THR A 96 -12.53 -2.05 48.22
CA THR A 96 -13.96 -2.21 47.89
C THR A 96 -14.12 -2.30 46.37
N ALA A 97 -14.86 -3.28 45.86
CA ALA A 97 -15.24 -3.35 44.45
C ALA A 97 -16.55 -2.62 44.19
N LEU A 98 -16.60 -1.95 43.05
CA LEU A 98 -17.78 -1.39 42.42
C LEU A 98 -17.87 -1.94 41.00
N VAL A 99 -18.90 -2.71 40.69
CA VAL A 99 -19.21 -3.11 39.30
C VAL A 99 -20.18 -2.08 38.74
N VAL A 100 -19.87 -1.56 37.55
CA VAL A 100 -20.66 -0.53 36.85
C VAL A 100 -21.33 -1.16 35.64
N ASP A 101 -22.68 -1.19 35.65
CA ASP A 101 -23.46 -1.76 34.55
C ASP A 101 -23.45 -0.85 33.31
N PRO A 102 -23.61 -1.39 32.08
CA PRO A 102 -23.51 -0.63 30.82
C PRO A 102 -24.46 0.57 30.71
N GLY A 103 -25.65 0.47 31.26
CA GLY A 103 -26.64 1.57 31.30
C GLY A 103 -26.45 2.57 32.44
N GLN A 104 -25.46 2.38 33.33
CA GLN A 104 -25.27 3.16 34.53
C GLN A 104 -24.38 4.37 34.33
N ASP A 105 -24.73 5.52 34.90
CA ASP A 105 -23.85 6.69 34.96
C ASP A 105 -22.61 6.39 35.83
N ALA A 106 -21.48 6.15 35.22
CA ALA A 106 -20.24 5.76 35.89
C ALA A 106 -19.75 6.81 36.89
N ILE A 107 -19.84 8.10 36.58
CA ILE A 107 -19.38 9.18 37.46
C ILE A 107 -20.28 9.25 38.70
N ALA A 108 -21.58 9.13 38.52
CA ALA A 108 -22.50 9.12 39.63
C ALA A 108 -22.30 7.88 40.53
N ALA A 109 -22.06 6.71 39.94
CA ALA A 109 -21.80 5.47 40.68
C ALA A 109 -20.51 5.58 41.53
N ILE A 110 -19.42 6.06 40.92
CA ILE A 110 -18.14 6.27 41.62
C ILE A 110 -18.28 7.33 42.71
N SER A 111 -18.92 8.47 42.43
CA SER A 111 -19.14 9.52 43.42
C SER A 111 -19.94 9.03 44.64
N ASN A 112 -20.98 8.21 44.40
CA ASN A 112 -21.74 7.60 45.48
C ASN A 112 -20.92 6.62 46.33
N ALA A 113 -20.03 5.83 45.66
CA ALA A 113 -19.17 4.91 46.38
C ALA A 113 -18.09 5.66 47.20
N LEU A 114 -17.49 6.70 46.65
CA LEU A 114 -16.53 7.54 47.35
C LEU A 114 -17.15 8.22 48.60
N ALA A 115 -18.36 8.78 48.45
CA ALA A 115 -19.10 9.39 49.58
C ALA A 115 -19.39 8.39 50.73
N GLN A 116 -19.54 7.11 50.42
CA GLN A 116 -19.75 6.06 51.43
C GLN A 116 -18.44 5.58 52.08
N LEU A 117 -17.39 5.50 51.30
CA LEU A 117 -16.08 5.04 51.75
C LEU A 117 -15.30 6.10 52.53
N GLY A 118 -15.54 7.38 52.22
CA GLY A 118 -14.69 8.49 52.62
C GLY A 118 -13.39 8.48 51.81
N LYS A 119 -12.39 9.25 52.25
CA LYS A 119 -11.15 9.42 51.50
C LYS A 119 -10.44 8.11 51.19
N VAL A 120 -10.13 7.94 49.88
CA VAL A 120 -9.41 6.77 49.34
C VAL A 120 -7.99 7.14 48.90
N ASP A 121 -7.10 6.14 48.86
CA ASP A 121 -5.71 6.27 48.41
C ASP A 121 -5.57 5.97 46.92
N ALA A 122 -6.46 5.13 46.35
CA ALA A 122 -6.49 4.88 44.92
C ALA A 122 -7.90 4.54 44.40
N ILE A 123 -8.16 4.95 43.14
CA ILE A 123 -9.24 4.45 42.29
C ILE A 123 -8.60 3.64 41.17
N GLN A 124 -8.87 2.34 41.10
CA GLN A 124 -8.38 1.45 40.06
C GLN A 124 -9.53 1.04 39.15
N VAL A 125 -9.44 1.42 37.90
CA VAL A 125 -10.48 1.16 36.88
C VAL A 125 -10.04 0.00 36.01
N PHE A 126 -10.87 -1.04 35.98
CA PHE A 126 -10.71 -2.19 35.06
C PHE A 126 -11.85 -2.13 34.05
N SER A 127 -11.48 -1.79 32.81
CA SER A 127 -12.42 -1.62 31.71
C SER A 127 -11.75 -1.98 30.40
N HIS A 128 -12.57 -2.22 29.39
CA HIS A 128 -12.03 -2.27 28.04
C HIS A 128 -11.50 -0.90 27.63
N GLY A 129 -10.41 -0.87 26.86
CA GLY A 129 -9.76 0.35 26.41
C GLY A 129 -9.16 0.27 25.02
N ALA A 130 -8.95 1.46 24.45
CA ALA A 130 -8.23 1.68 23.21
C ALA A 130 -7.43 2.99 23.34
N SER A 131 -6.59 3.32 22.35
CA SER A 131 -5.72 4.49 22.39
C SER A 131 -6.48 5.79 22.71
N GLY A 132 -6.21 6.37 23.87
CA GLY A 132 -6.79 7.61 24.35
C GLY A 132 -8.24 7.52 24.78
N GLN A 133 -8.77 6.32 25.05
CA GLN A 133 -10.14 6.14 25.53
C GLN A 133 -10.33 4.88 26.36
N PHE A 134 -11.32 4.90 27.24
CA PHE A 134 -11.90 3.73 27.90
C PHE A 134 -13.39 3.90 28.09
N THR A 135 -14.09 2.78 28.18
CA THR A 135 -15.55 2.79 28.38
C THR A 135 -15.88 2.28 29.76
N LEU A 136 -16.74 3.01 30.50
CA LEU A 136 -17.21 2.62 31.83
C LEU A 136 -18.68 3.00 31.99
N GLY A 137 -19.51 2.02 32.24
CA GLY A 137 -20.95 2.23 32.29
C GLY A 137 -21.52 2.73 30.96
N ASN A 138 -22.32 3.80 31.00
CA ASN A 138 -22.84 4.45 29.78
C ASN A 138 -21.96 5.57 29.22
N GLN A 139 -20.69 5.66 29.63
CA GLN A 139 -19.81 6.76 29.29
C GLN A 139 -18.52 6.26 28.63
N VAL A 140 -18.14 6.92 27.55
CA VAL A 140 -16.80 6.79 26.93
C VAL A 140 -15.94 7.95 27.42
N PHE A 141 -14.82 7.65 28.04
CA PHE A 141 -13.87 8.61 28.57
C PHE A 141 -12.75 8.85 27.54
N THR A 142 -12.76 10.02 26.93
CA THR A 142 -11.68 10.57 26.11
C THR A 142 -11.22 11.90 26.71
N SER A 143 -10.12 12.48 26.27
CA SER A 143 -9.70 13.81 26.74
C SER A 143 -10.81 14.85 26.56
N GLN A 144 -11.55 14.81 25.45
CA GLN A 144 -12.65 15.73 25.16
C GLN A 144 -13.88 15.52 26.05
N THR A 145 -14.29 14.25 26.27
CA THR A 145 -15.45 13.95 27.16
C THR A 145 -15.10 14.22 28.62
N VAL A 146 -13.87 13.97 29.06
CA VAL A 146 -13.37 14.31 30.40
C VAL A 146 -13.39 15.82 30.61
N GLU A 147 -13.01 16.63 29.62
CA GLU A 147 -13.13 18.09 29.70
C GLU A 147 -14.59 18.53 29.89
N GLN A 148 -15.55 17.94 29.16
CA GLN A 148 -16.99 18.21 29.28
C GLN A 148 -17.57 17.79 30.64
N LEU A 149 -17.02 16.76 31.25
CA LEU A 149 -17.45 16.18 32.54
C LEU A 149 -16.65 16.77 33.71
N GLY A 150 -15.78 17.72 33.49
CA GLY A 150 -14.78 18.22 34.43
C GLY A 150 -15.40 18.70 35.77
N ASP A 151 -16.53 19.41 35.75
CA ASP A 151 -17.22 19.86 37.00
C ASP A 151 -17.67 18.68 37.86
N ARG A 152 -18.06 17.56 37.26
CA ARG A 152 -18.46 16.35 37.96
C ARG A 152 -17.25 15.58 38.50
N LEU A 153 -16.17 15.54 37.75
CA LEU A 153 -14.93 14.86 38.14
C LEU A 153 -14.19 15.63 39.22
N SER A 154 -14.22 16.96 39.21
CA SER A 154 -13.60 17.80 40.25
C SER A 154 -14.12 17.55 41.64
N ALA A 155 -15.37 17.06 41.75
CA ALA A 155 -15.95 16.69 43.05
C ALA A 155 -15.21 15.54 43.75
N TRP A 156 -14.50 14.68 42.99
CA TRP A 156 -13.74 13.57 43.57
C TRP A 156 -12.52 14.04 44.37
N SER A 157 -11.96 15.20 44.07
CA SER A 157 -10.76 15.74 44.76
C SER A 157 -10.97 15.84 46.29
N SER A 158 -12.17 16.07 46.75
CA SER A 158 -12.49 16.12 48.19
C SER A 158 -12.48 14.75 48.88
N GLU A 159 -12.71 13.70 48.09
CA GLU A 159 -12.81 12.30 48.55
C GLU A 159 -11.50 11.51 48.32
N LEU A 160 -10.47 12.17 47.80
CA LEU A 160 -9.14 11.59 47.59
C LEU A 160 -8.19 12.04 48.70
N ASN A 161 -7.31 11.17 49.14
CA ASN A 161 -6.17 11.52 50.00
C ASN A 161 -5.11 12.33 49.21
N ALA A 162 -4.27 13.06 49.90
CA ALA A 162 -3.15 13.76 49.25
C ALA A 162 -2.20 12.74 48.62
N GLY A 163 -1.92 12.85 47.32
CA GLY A 163 -1.14 11.89 46.53
C GLY A 163 -1.92 10.62 46.18
N ALA A 164 -3.25 10.67 46.12
CA ALA A 164 -4.07 9.55 45.69
C ALA A 164 -4.00 9.35 44.17
N ASP A 165 -4.08 8.09 43.73
CA ASP A 165 -3.95 7.69 42.33
C ASP A 165 -5.29 7.37 41.66
N ILE A 166 -5.35 7.60 40.37
CA ILE A 166 -6.31 6.99 39.45
C ILE A 166 -5.53 6.11 38.47
N GLN A 167 -5.80 4.82 38.50
CA GLN A 167 -5.07 3.81 37.71
C GLN A 167 -6.03 3.15 36.74
N LEU A 168 -5.71 3.29 35.43
CA LEU A 168 -6.55 2.83 34.33
C LEU A 168 -5.98 1.55 33.72
N TYR A 169 -6.56 0.43 34.06
CA TYR A 169 -6.27 -0.89 33.54
C TYR A 169 -7.20 -1.20 32.38
N GLY A 170 -6.77 -0.88 31.18
CA GLY A 170 -7.45 -1.16 29.91
C GLY A 170 -6.42 -1.12 28.79
N CYS A 171 -6.56 -1.98 27.79
CA CYS A 171 -5.58 -2.02 26.72
C CYS A 171 -5.42 -0.68 26.02
N ASP A 172 -4.18 -0.25 25.82
CA ASP A 172 -3.81 0.94 25.04
C ASP A 172 -4.36 2.30 25.53
N VAL A 173 -5.05 2.38 26.66
CA VAL A 173 -5.66 3.63 27.15
C VAL A 173 -4.68 4.79 27.18
N GLY A 174 -3.45 4.55 27.62
CA GLY A 174 -2.36 5.53 27.67
C GLY A 174 -1.60 5.70 26.35
N SER A 175 -1.93 4.94 25.30
CA SER A 175 -1.13 4.87 24.07
C SER A 175 -1.19 6.14 23.26
N GLY A 176 -0.03 6.58 22.73
CA GLY A 176 0.11 7.72 21.85
C GLY A 176 -0.20 9.08 22.47
N SER A 177 -0.34 10.12 21.64
CA SER A 177 -0.65 11.48 22.09
C SER A 177 -2.07 11.61 22.67
N ALA A 178 -3.01 10.80 22.19
CA ALA A 178 -4.39 10.78 22.69
C ALA A 178 -4.46 10.22 24.11
N GLY A 179 -3.71 9.14 24.40
CA GLY A 179 -3.60 8.55 25.74
C GLY A 179 -2.95 9.50 26.74
N GLN A 180 -1.88 10.17 26.35
CA GLN A 180 -1.25 11.18 27.20
C GLN A 180 -2.19 12.36 27.46
N ALA A 181 -2.99 12.80 26.47
CA ALA A 181 -3.97 13.86 26.67
C ALA A 181 -5.07 13.46 27.65
N LEU A 182 -5.58 12.22 27.55
CA LEU A 182 -6.59 11.69 28.48
C LEU A 182 -6.06 11.63 29.91
N VAL A 183 -4.86 11.10 30.14
CA VAL A 183 -4.20 11.03 31.45
C VAL A 183 -4.03 12.42 32.07
N ASN A 184 -3.54 13.38 31.28
CA ASN A 184 -3.35 14.75 31.72
C ASN A 184 -4.67 15.44 32.09
N GLU A 185 -5.73 15.21 31.32
CA GLU A 185 -7.02 15.84 31.54
C GLU A 185 -7.74 15.30 32.78
N LEU A 186 -7.67 13.97 33.03
CA LEU A 186 -8.14 13.36 34.24
C LEU A 186 -7.38 13.90 35.46
N ALA A 187 -6.05 13.96 35.42
CA ALA A 187 -5.26 14.53 36.51
C ALA A 187 -5.62 15.99 36.80
N ARG A 188 -5.83 16.77 35.76
CA ARG A 188 -6.22 18.20 35.89
C ARG A 188 -7.53 18.38 36.64
N TRP A 189 -8.55 17.57 36.38
CA TRP A 189 -9.85 17.74 36.97
C TRP A 189 -9.98 17.09 38.36
N THR A 190 -9.35 15.95 38.55
CA THR A 190 -9.48 15.19 39.83
C THR A 190 -8.43 15.59 40.85
N GLY A 191 -7.32 16.17 40.46
CA GLY A 191 -6.19 16.49 41.32
C GLY A 191 -5.42 15.24 41.80
N ALA A 192 -5.70 14.05 41.22
CA ALA A 192 -5.01 12.82 41.47
C ALA A 192 -3.82 12.62 40.54
N ASP A 193 -2.87 11.79 40.93
CA ASP A 193 -1.87 11.25 40.01
C ASP A 193 -2.53 10.17 39.13
N VAL A 194 -2.37 10.21 37.81
CA VAL A 194 -3.11 9.33 36.92
C VAL A 194 -2.14 8.47 36.10
N GLY A 195 -2.38 7.16 36.12
CA GLY A 195 -1.62 6.18 35.32
C GLY A 195 -2.50 5.37 34.40
N ALA A 196 -1.99 5.01 33.20
CA ALA A 196 -2.68 4.20 32.21
C ALA A 196 -1.73 3.25 31.49
N SER A 197 -2.27 2.09 31.08
CA SER A 197 -1.53 1.15 30.24
C SER A 197 -1.41 1.66 28.79
N SER A 198 -0.27 1.51 28.17
CA SER A 198 -0.01 1.84 26.76
C SER A 198 0.11 0.63 25.83
N ASN A 199 -0.18 -0.55 26.35
CA ASN A 199 -0.12 -1.84 25.66
C ASN A 199 -1.30 -2.74 26.04
N ALA A 200 -1.22 -4.02 25.66
CA ALA A 200 -2.24 -5.01 26.04
C ALA A 200 -2.25 -5.24 27.55
N THR A 201 -3.40 -5.04 28.21
CA THR A 201 -3.59 -5.24 29.64
C THR A 201 -4.34 -6.54 29.91
N GLY A 202 -3.82 -7.42 30.74
CA GLY A 202 -4.45 -8.69 31.10
C GLY A 202 -3.50 -9.87 31.14
N ASN A 203 -3.99 -11.02 30.66
CA ASN A 203 -3.28 -12.30 30.73
C ASN A 203 -1.98 -12.30 29.93
N SER A 204 -0.88 -12.68 30.58
CA SER A 204 0.44 -12.73 29.96
C SER A 204 0.56 -13.81 28.86
N LEU A 205 -0.21 -14.89 28.92
CA LEU A 205 -0.27 -15.90 27.86
C LEU A 205 -0.97 -15.39 26.60
N ALA A 206 -1.81 -14.37 26.75
CA ALA A 206 -2.45 -13.66 25.64
C ALA A 206 -1.65 -12.42 25.19
N GLY A 207 -0.42 -12.24 25.69
CA GLY A 207 0.45 -11.11 25.35
C GLY A 207 0.21 -9.84 26.16
N GLY A 208 -0.61 -9.90 27.22
CA GLY A 208 -0.89 -8.77 28.09
C GLY A 208 0.03 -8.68 29.29
N ASP A 209 0.02 -7.54 29.96
CA ASP A 209 0.57 -7.36 31.30
C ASP A 209 -0.33 -6.45 32.16
N TRP A 210 0.06 -6.17 33.40
CA TRP A 210 -0.69 -5.34 34.34
C TRP A 210 0.13 -4.11 34.74
N ARG A 211 0.82 -3.49 33.75
CA ARG A 211 1.64 -2.30 33.96
C ARG A 211 0.93 -1.04 33.49
N LEU A 212 1.35 0.08 34.09
CA LEU A 212 0.92 1.41 33.68
C LEU A 212 2.17 2.17 33.23
N GLU A 213 2.39 2.27 31.93
CA GLU A 213 3.61 2.85 31.35
C GLU A 213 3.51 4.37 31.22
N VAL A 214 2.29 4.90 31.10
CA VAL A 214 2.04 6.33 30.91
C VAL A 214 1.46 6.90 32.18
N SER A 215 2.03 7.97 32.73
CA SER A 215 1.50 8.62 33.93
C SER A 215 1.66 10.13 33.90
N ASN A 216 0.79 10.80 34.69
CA ASN A 216 0.91 12.18 35.11
C ASN A 216 0.96 12.16 36.64
N GLY A 217 2.11 12.50 37.21
CA GLY A 217 2.38 12.40 38.67
C GLY A 217 3.16 11.13 39.06
N ASP A 218 3.25 10.91 40.38
CA ASP A 218 3.98 9.79 40.98
C ASP A 218 2.99 8.66 41.36
N VAL A 219 2.60 7.89 40.36
CA VAL A 219 1.59 6.83 40.49
C VAL A 219 2.19 5.60 41.17
N ASP A 220 1.57 5.17 42.28
CA ASP A 220 1.90 3.92 42.96
C ASP A 220 1.57 2.73 42.04
N LYS A 221 2.56 1.87 41.77
CA LYS A 221 2.40 0.73 40.86
C LYS A 221 1.83 -0.53 41.52
N VAL A 222 1.10 -0.38 42.60
CA VAL A 222 0.55 -1.50 43.36
C VAL A 222 -0.92 -1.71 42.95
N ILE A 223 -1.19 -2.85 42.33
CA ILE A 223 -2.56 -3.26 42.03
C ILE A 223 -3.22 -3.76 43.32
N ALA A 224 -4.43 -3.26 43.63
CA ALA A 224 -5.19 -3.67 44.78
C ALA A 224 -5.95 -5.00 44.57
N LEU A 225 -5.42 -5.87 43.73
CA LEU A 225 -5.90 -7.23 43.49
C LEU A 225 -4.81 -8.24 43.87
N ALA A 226 -5.21 -9.43 44.31
CA ALA A 226 -4.24 -10.47 44.62
C ALA A 226 -3.54 -10.97 43.36
N ALA A 227 -2.23 -11.23 43.41
CA ALA A 227 -1.48 -11.77 42.27
C ALA A 227 -2.10 -13.04 41.69
N THR A 228 -2.65 -13.92 42.56
CA THR A 228 -3.38 -15.12 42.13
C THR A 228 -4.63 -14.82 41.32
N THR A 229 -5.31 -13.68 41.60
CA THR A 229 -6.47 -13.22 40.83
C THR A 229 -6.02 -12.75 39.42
N LEU A 230 -4.96 -11.96 39.36
CA LEU A 230 -4.39 -11.48 38.10
C LEU A 230 -3.86 -12.62 37.24
N ASP A 231 -3.18 -13.59 37.86
CA ASP A 231 -2.62 -14.77 37.16
C ASP A 231 -3.73 -15.72 36.64
N SER A 232 -4.87 -15.72 37.27
CA SER A 232 -6.02 -16.57 36.86
C SER A 232 -6.94 -15.92 35.83
N PHE A 233 -6.79 -14.61 35.62
CA PHE A 233 -7.57 -13.90 34.59
C PHE A 233 -7.24 -14.40 33.19
N GLN A 234 -8.27 -14.77 32.41
CA GLN A 234 -8.06 -15.48 31.13
C GLN A 234 -8.09 -14.56 29.89
N GLY A 235 -8.48 -13.29 30.04
CA GLY A 235 -8.70 -12.36 28.92
C GLY A 235 -7.70 -11.21 28.83
N LEU A 236 -7.92 -10.36 27.85
CA LEU A 236 -7.35 -9.01 27.75
C LEU A 236 -8.46 -7.97 27.92
N LEU A 237 -8.12 -6.79 28.44
CA LEU A 237 -9.05 -5.66 28.60
C LEU A 237 -9.07 -4.79 27.32
N ALA A 238 -9.15 -5.44 26.14
CA ALA A 238 -9.25 -4.79 24.86
C ALA A 238 -10.71 -4.75 24.39
N ASP A 239 -11.13 -3.61 23.88
CA ASP A 239 -12.47 -3.45 23.30
C ASP A 239 -12.47 -4.00 21.85
N ALA A 240 -13.64 -4.41 21.36
CA ALA A 240 -13.85 -4.64 19.94
C ALA A 240 -13.87 -3.29 19.22
N SER A 241 -12.72 -2.72 19.00
CA SER A 241 -12.57 -1.39 18.42
C SER A 241 -12.28 -1.52 16.93
N PRO A 242 -13.19 -1.13 16.05
CA PRO A 242 -12.91 -1.05 14.63
C PRO A 242 -11.88 0.03 14.37
N THR A 243 -11.04 -0.21 13.35
CA THR A 243 -10.14 0.81 12.82
C THR A 243 -10.45 1.08 11.36
N ALA A 244 -10.38 2.36 10.96
CA ALA A 244 -10.42 2.75 9.56
C ALA A 244 -9.14 3.52 9.23
N SER A 245 -8.50 3.18 8.13
CA SER A 245 -7.39 3.92 7.59
C SER A 245 -7.73 4.40 6.18
N LEU A 246 -7.28 5.62 5.84
CA LEU A 246 -7.46 6.17 4.51
C LEU A 246 -6.14 6.08 3.77
N ASN A 247 -6.12 5.34 2.67
CA ASN A 247 -5.03 5.46 1.71
C ASN A 247 -5.26 6.75 0.93
N SER A 248 -4.51 7.78 1.26
CA SER A 248 -4.54 9.06 0.55
C SER A 248 -3.90 8.92 -0.82
N GLY A 249 -4.65 8.44 -1.77
CA GLY A 249 -4.30 8.59 -3.18
C GLY A 249 -4.72 9.97 -3.64
N GLY A 250 -3.79 10.90 -3.73
CA GLY A 250 -3.96 12.17 -4.41
C GLY A 250 -5.02 13.12 -3.84
N ALA A 251 -4.55 14.14 -3.16
CA ALA A 251 -5.38 15.24 -2.69
C ALA A 251 -5.97 16.11 -3.84
N GLU A 252 -5.48 15.98 -5.08
CA GLU A 252 -5.88 16.79 -6.22
C GLU A 252 -6.80 16.02 -7.15
N VAL A 253 -8.02 16.51 -7.35
CA VAL A 253 -9.04 15.90 -8.20
C VAL A 253 -9.58 16.96 -9.18
N GLN A 254 -9.61 16.62 -10.46
CA GLN A 254 -10.15 17.54 -11.45
C GLN A 254 -11.68 17.69 -11.32
N LEU A 255 -12.19 18.90 -11.60
CA LEU A 255 -13.63 19.17 -11.64
C LEU A 255 -14.34 18.15 -12.52
N GLY A 256 -15.43 17.55 -12.01
CA GLY A 256 -16.19 16.54 -12.74
C GLY A 256 -15.51 15.18 -12.87
N GLU A 257 -14.38 14.93 -12.20
CA GLU A 257 -13.70 13.64 -12.22
C GLU A 257 -14.24 12.70 -11.14
N GLN A 258 -14.28 11.40 -11.46
CA GLN A 258 -14.43 10.35 -10.46
C GLN A 258 -13.08 10.02 -9.87
N PHE A 259 -13.03 9.88 -8.57
CA PHE A 259 -11.85 9.48 -7.87
C PHE A 259 -12.12 8.33 -6.90
N THR A 260 -11.11 7.52 -6.65
CA THR A 260 -11.20 6.38 -5.75
C THR A 260 -10.27 6.56 -4.56
N PHE A 261 -10.71 6.07 -3.42
CA PHE A 261 -9.89 5.94 -2.21
C PHE A 261 -10.26 4.64 -1.50
N THR A 262 -9.32 4.11 -0.73
CA THR A 262 -9.51 2.87 0.01
C THR A 262 -9.67 3.18 1.49
N VAL A 263 -10.65 2.52 2.12
CA VAL A 263 -10.81 2.51 3.56
C VAL A 263 -10.54 1.09 4.03
N SER A 264 -9.52 0.91 4.85
CA SER A 264 -9.15 -0.38 5.43
C SER A 264 -9.83 -0.53 6.78
N PHE A 265 -10.63 -1.57 6.91
CA PHE A 265 -11.31 -1.95 8.15
C PHE A 265 -10.62 -3.15 8.78
N ASN A 266 -10.31 -3.08 10.06
CA ASN A 266 -9.86 -4.23 10.84
C ASN A 266 -10.36 -4.16 12.29
N ASN A 267 -10.22 -5.26 13.00
CA ASN A 267 -10.47 -5.32 14.44
C ASN A 267 -9.17 -5.71 15.16
N PRO A 268 -8.43 -4.76 15.75
CA PRO A 268 -7.17 -5.03 16.45
C PRO A 268 -7.41 -5.64 17.84
N SER A 269 -8.65 -5.62 18.33
CA SER A 269 -9.04 -6.13 19.64
C SER A 269 -9.01 -7.66 19.66
N THR A 270 -8.84 -8.25 20.84
CA THR A 270 -9.01 -9.70 21.04
C THR A 270 -10.49 -10.12 21.17
N GLN A 271 -11.39 -9.14 21.27
CA GLN A 271 -12.83 -9.36 21.29
C GLN A 271 -13.37 -9.39 19.86
N GLU A 272 -14.37 -10.24 19.63
CA GLU A 272 -15.10 -10.25 18.37
C GLU A 272 -16.01 -9.04 18.26
N GLY A 273 -16.05 -8.37 17.13
CA GLY A 273 -16.99 -7.31 16.85
C GLY A 273 -18.06 -7.78 15.86
N TYR A 274 -19.33 -7.48 16.16
CA TYR A 274 -20.47 -7.97 15.41
C TYR A 274 -21.15 -6.88 14.58
N ALA A 275 -21.59 -7.27 13.38
CA ALA A 275 -22.25 -6.41 12.40
C ALA A 275 -21.41 -5.16 12.02
N PRO A 276 -20.27 -5.35 11.36
CA PRO A 276 -19.36 -4.26 10.99
C PRO A 276 -19.94 -3.36 9.91
N PHE A 277 -19.67 -2.06 10.03
CA PHE A 277 -20.03 -1.05 9.03
C PHE A 277 -18.98 0.05 8.95
N ILE A 278 -19.02 0.82 7.85
CA ILE A 278 -18.21 2.03 7.67
C ILE A 278 -19.15 3.18 7.33
N ASP A 279 -19.01 4.29 8.05
CA ASP A 279 -19.60 5.57 7.70
C ASP A 279 -18.61 6.39 6.86
N VAL A 280 -19.10 6.91 5.74
CA VAL A 280 -18.36 7.83 4.88
C VAL A 280 -19.16 9.12 4.79
N PHE A 281 -18.56 10.22 5.20
CA PHE A 281 -19.18 11.54 5.21
C PHE A 281 -18.60 12.37 4.06
N LEU A 282 -19.44 12.68 3.08
CA LEU A 282 -19.06 13.37 1.87
C LEU A 282 -19.63 14.80 1.86
N PRO A 283 -18.79 15.81 1.60
CA PRO A 283 -19.23 17.22 1.51
C PRO A 283 -19.95 17.49 0.18
N ALA A 284 -21.12 16.88 0.00
CA ALA A 284 -21.85 16.90 -1.28
C ALA A 284 -22.34 18.29 -1.67
N THR A 285 -22.58 19.13 -0.69
CA THR A 285 -23.04 20.51 -0.93
C THR A 285 -21.93 21.46 -1.33
N GLY A 286 -20.66 21.06 -1.15
CA GLY A 286 -19.53 21.95 -1.38
C GLY A 286 -19.71 23.29 -0.69
N ARG A 287 -19.54 24.41 -1.41
CA ARG A 287 -19.75 25.75 -0.88
C ARG A 287 -21.18 26.26 -1.16
N ASP A 288 -21.67 26.05 -2.34
CA ASP A 288 -22.88 26.68 -2.89
C ASP A 288 -24.11 25.77 -2.91
N GLY A 289 -23.97 24.52 -2.43
CA GLY A 289 -25.07 23.60 -2.19
C GLY A 289 -25.13 22.40 -3.14
N ASP A 290 -24.39 22.41 -4.25
CA ASP A 290 -24.35 21.33 -5.26
C ASP A 290 -22.97 21.15 -5.94
N ASP A 291 -21.95 21.69 -5.34
CA ASP A 291 -20.59 21.80 -5.89
C ASP A 291 -19.53 20.98 -5.13
N GLY A 292 -19.96 20.01 -4.34
CA GLY A 292 -19.05 19.14 -3.57
C GLY A 292 -18.77 17.79 -4.22
N ALA A 293 -18.49 16.80 -3.37
CA ALA A 293 -18.23 15.42 -3.74
C ALA A 293 -19.38 14.49 -3.33
N THR A 294 -19.83 13.62 -4.22
CA THR A 294 -20.95 12.68 -4.01
C THR A 294 -20.51 11.24 -4.19
N PHE A 295 -21.19 10.31 -3.51
CA PHE A 295 -20.94 8.88 -3.59
C PHE A 295 -21.35 8.29 -4.95
N VAL A 296 -20.54 7.37 -5.47
CA VAL A 296 -20.84 6.62 -6.69
C VAL A 296 -20.99 5.13 -6.39
N SER A 297 -19.98 4.51 -5.80
CA SER A 297 -19.98 3.07 -5.50
C SER A 297 -18.94 2.70 -4.44
N ALA A 298 -19.10 1.53 -3.86
CA ALA A 298 -18.11 0.89 -3.02
C ALA A 298 -17.98 -0.59 -3.41
N THR A 299 -16.75 -1.11 -3.41
CA THR A 299 -16.47 -2.51 -3.75
C THR A 299 -15.47 -3.12 -2.79
N TYR A 300 -15.62 -4.43 -2.57
CA TYR A 300 -14.69 -5.28 -1.83
C TYR A 300 -14.34 -6.49 -2.72
N LEU A 301 -13.04 -6.74 -2.95
CA LEU A 301 -12.56 -7.79 -3.86
C LEU A 301 -13.34 -7.86 -5.19
N GLY A 302 -13.70 -6.68 -5.73
CA GLY A 302 -14.47 -6.55 -6.98
C GLY A 302 -15.98 -6.75 -6.86
N GLN A 303 -16.50 -7.12 -5.69
CA GLN A 303 -17.94 -7.24 -5.43
C GLN A 303 -18.51 -5.94 -4.87
N ALA A 304 -19.76 -5.61 -5.21
CA ALA A 304 -20.41 -4.41 -4.71
C ALA A 304 -20.75 -4.54 -3.22
N VAL A 305 -20.42 -3.51 -2.43
CA VAL A 305 -20.78 -3.41 -1.02
C VAL A 305 -22.16 -2.76 -0.88
N ASN A 306 -23.00 -3.33 -0.02
CA ASN A 306 -24.32 -2.75 0.29
C ASN A 306 -24.15 -1.35 0.91
N SER A 307 -24.72 -0.34 0.26
CA SER A 307 -24.49 1.07 0.55
C SER A 307 -25.79 1.82 0.75
N PHE A 308 -25.92 2.55 1.85
CA PHE A 308 -27.05 3.40 2.16
C PHE A 308 -26.61 4.86 2.10
N VAL A 309 -27.17 5.60 1.15
CA VAL A 309 -26.85 7.03 0.96
C VAL A 309 -27.94 7.87 1.61
N ILE A 310 -27.60 8.62 2.66
CA ILE A 310 -28.50 9.46 3.43
C ILE A 310 -28.01 10.91 3.33
N THR A 311 -28.94 11.83 3.06
CA THR A 311 -28.64 13.27 3.04
C THR A 311 -28.99 13.86 4.40
N PHE A 312 -28.11 14.68 4.98
CA PHE A 312 -28.41 15.43 6.19
C PHE A 312 -29.57 16.42 5.93
N ASP A 313 -30.59 16.37 6.76
CA ASP A 313 -31.79 17.21 6.64
C ASP A 313 -31.46 18.71 6.87
N ALA A 314 -32.48 19.57 6.72
CA ALA A 314 -32.31 21.02 6.91
C ALA A 314 -31.88 21.40 8.38
N ASN A 315 -32.05 20.51 9.34
CA ASN A 315 -31.60 20.70 10.73
C ASN A 315 -30.21 20.12 10.97
N GLY A 316 -29.60 19.53 9.92
CA GLY A 316 -28.31 18.86 9.99
C GLY A 316 -28.37 17.46 10.60
N ASN A 317 -29.50 16.77 10.54
CA ASN A 317 -29.64 15.43 11.11
C ASN A 317 -29.73 14.37 10.02
N ALA A 318 -29.09 13.24 10.23
CA ALA A 318 -29.23 12.03 9.42
C ALA A 318 -29.50 10.84 10.35
N THR A 319 -30.48 10.01 10.01
CA THR A 319 -30.78 8.79 10.74
C THR A 319 -29.94 7.65 10.18
N HIS A 320 -29.13 7.04 11.02
CA HIS A 320 -28.32 5.91 10.65
C HIS A 320 -29.19 4.68 10.36
N PRO A 321 -29.00 3.99 9.23
CA PRO A 321 -29.90 2.90 8.82
C PRO A 321 -29.72 1.62 9.63
N LEU A 322 -28.56 1.43 10.24
CA LEU A 322 -28.16 0.20 10.94
C LEU A 322 -28.07 0.43 12.45
N ALA A 323 -27.29 1.40 12.89
CA ALA A 323 -26.94 1.60 14.30
C ALA A 323 -28.07 2.21 15.12
N LYS A 324 -28.11 1.89 16.44
CA LYS A 324 -29.05 2.39 17.41
C LYS A 324 -28.36 3.12 18.55
N ASP A 325 -29.08 4.07 19.19
CA ASP A 325 -28.59 4.77 20.36
C ASP A 325 -28.74 3.90 21.63
N ALA A 326 -28.19 4.38 22.75
CA ALA A 326 -28.25 3.69 24.05
C ALA A 326 -29.70 3.45 24.59
N SER A 327 -30.70 4.03 23.95
CA SER A 327 -32.11 3.82 24.29
C SER A 327 -32.82 2.86 23.32
N GLY A 328 -32.09 2.30 22.34
CA GLY A 328 -32.64 1.41 21.32
C GLY A 328 -33.33 2.11 20.15
N ASN A 329 -33.28 3.46 20.07
CA ASN A 329 -33.80 4.19 18.92
C ASN A 329 -32.75 4.23 17.80
N ALA A 330 -33.20 4.41 16.54
CA ALA A 330 -32.27 4.62 15.42
C ALA A 330 -31.33 5.79 15.75
N LEU A 331 -30.04 5.57 15.58
CA LEU A 331 -28.99 6.57 15.85
C LEU A 331 -29.17 7.78 14.93
N VAL A 332 -29.25 8.98 15.53
CA VAL A 332 -29.30 10.22 14.77
C VAL A 332 -27.94 10.93 14.88
N ILE A 333 -27.29 11.10 13.74
CA ILE A 333 -26.00 11.78 13.63
C ILE A 333 -26.25 13.23 13.21
N ASN A 334 -25.62 14.17 13.93
CA ASN A 334 -25.66 15.58 13.56
C ASN A 334 -24.47 15.91 12.65
N ALA A 335 -24.72 16.58 11.54
CA ALA A 335 -23.73 16.94 10.56
C ALA A 335 -22.50 17.64 11.16
N ALA A 336 -22.71 18.59 12.08
CA ALA A 336 -21.61 19.32 12.69
C ALA A 336 -20.68 18.43 13.54
N SER A 337 -21.20 17.35 14.13
CA SER A 337 -20.38 16.40 14.92
C SER A 337 -19.41 15.58 14.06
N VAL A 338 -19.67 15.49 12.76
CA VAL A 338 -18.85 14.74 11.79
C VAL A 338 -18.21 15.65 10.73
N GLY A 339 -18.18 16.96 10.99
CA GLY A 339 -17.57 17.95 10.10
C GLY A 339 -18.35 18.21 8.81
N MET A 340 -19.64 17.91 8.78
CA MET A 340 -20.53 18.11 7.63
C MET A 340 -21.55 19.22 7.91
N LYS A 341 -22.36 19.54 6.91
CA LYS A 341 -23.45 20.53 6.98
C LYS A 341 -24.75 19.97 6.39
N PRO A 342 -25.92 20.62 6.62
CA PRO A 342 -27.17 20.22 5.98
C PRO A 342 -27.04 20.11 4.47
N GLY A 343 -27.52 19.00 3.88
CA GLY A 343 -27.41 18.69 2.47
C GLY A 343 -26.22 17.80 2.10
N ASP A 344 -25.22 17.68 2.93
CA ASP A 344 -24.12 16.73 2.73
C ASP A 344 -24.59 15.29 2.87
N GLN A 345 -23.77 14.33 2.42
CA GLN A 345 -24.09 12.90 2.42
C GLN A 345 -23.41 12.15 3.56
N MET A 346 -24.17 11.30 4.21
CA MET A 346 -23.68 10.17 5.00
C MET A 346 -23.92 8.90 4.20
N VAL A 347 -22.89 8.16 3.91
CA VAL A 347 -22.95 6.87 3.24
C VAL A 347 -22.56 5.79 4.23
N VAL A 348 -23.49 4.90 4.55
CA VAL A 348 -23.24 3.76 5.42
C VAL A 348 -22.98 2.54 4.57
N LEU A 349 -21.79 1.98 4.67
CA LEU A 349 -21.37 0.76 3.99
C LEU A 349 -21.55 -0.41 4.98
N GLN A 350 -22.50 -1.28 4.70
CA GLN A 350 -22.69 -2.52 5.43
C GLN A 350 -21.68 -3.54 4.94
N LEU A 351 -20.70 -3.87 5.80
CA LEU A 351 -19.71 -4.87 5.42
C LEU A 351 -20.35 -6.26 5.32
N PRO A 352 -19.91 -7.09 4.37
CA PRO A 352 -20.55 -8.39 4.11
C PRO A 352 -20.06 -9.48 5.08
N TYR A 353 -19.88 -9.12 6.34
CA TYR A 353 -19.48 -10.01 7.42
C TYR A 353 -20.44 -9.89 8.61
N ALA A 354 -20.77 -11.03 9.22
CA ALA A 354 -21.54 -11.01 10.46
C ALA A 354 -20.70 -10.50 11.65
N SER A 355 -19.41 -10.85 11.65
CA SER A 355 -18.44 -10.44 12.67
C SER A 355 -17.06 -10.24 12.06
N VAL A 356 -16.21 -9.50 12.76
CA VAL A 356 -14.78 -9.37 12.48
C VAL A 356 -13.98 -9.64 13.74
N THR A 357 -13.03 -10.55 13.66
CA THR A 357 -12.19 -10.95 14.79
C THR A 357 -10.74 -10.57 14.54
N ASN A 358 -9.95 -10.51 15.60
CA ASN A 358 -8.51 -10.39 15.49
C ASN A 358 -7.95 -11.63 14.76
N GLY A 359 -7.08 -11.40 13.78
CA GLY A 359 -6.50 -12.45 12.94
C GLY A 359 -7.20 -12.66 11.60
N GLN A 360 -8.34 -11.99 11.34
CA GLN A 360 -8.84 -11.86 9.98
C GLN A 360 -8.00 -10.85 9.19
N PRO A 361 -7.83 -11.06 7.88
CA PRO A 361 -7.24 -10.07 7.00
C PRO A 361 -8.00 -8.74 7.06
N SER A 362 -7.30 -7.64 6.81
CA SER A 362 -7.92 -6.32 6.67
C SER A 362 -8.95 -6.33 5.53
N ILE A 363 -10.07 -5.67 5.75
CA ILE A 363 -11.15 -5.54 4.76
C ILE A 363 -10.95 -4.19 4.06
N ASP A 364 -10.39 -4.22 2.86
CA ASP A 364 -10.05 -3.03 2.09
C ASP A 364 -11.18 -2.68 1.13
N ILE A 365 -11.99 -1.70 1.51
CA ILE A 365 -13.12 -1.22 0.70
C ILE A 365 -12.63 -0.11 -0.23
N GLN A 366 -12.78 -0.35 -1.53
CA GLN A 366 -12.53 0.67 -2.54
C GLN A 366 -13.79 1.51 -2.76
N ILE A 367 -13.73 2.80 -2.45
CA ILE A 367 -14.83 3.75 -2.57
C ILE A 367 -14.57 4.66 -3.75
N THR A 368 -15.57 4.81 -4.62
CA THR A 368 -15.56 5.77 -5.72
C THR A 368 -16.51 6.91 -5.41
N ALA A 369 -16.03 8.13 -5.54
CA ALA A 369 -16.79 9.36 -5.41
C ALA A 369 -16.66 10.21 -6.68
N GLN A 370 -17.64 11.07 -6.92
CA GLN A 370 -17.72 12.01 -8.05
C GLN A 370 -17.55 13.42 -7.52
N LEU A 371 -16.50 14.14 -7.95
CA LEU A 371 -16.41 15.57 -7.73
C LEU A 371 -17.35 16.30 -8.69
N SER A 372 -18.07 17.28 -8.19
CA SER A 372 -18.93 18.13 -9.03
C SER A 372 -18.11 18.89 -10.08
N ASN A 373 -18.65 19.03 -11.29
CA ASN A 373 -18.05 19.91 -12.29
C ASN A 373 -18.34 21.40 -12.04
N LEU A 374 -19.12 21.70 -11.00
CA LEU A 374 -19.40 23.05 -10.52
C LEU A 374 -18.51 23.44 -9.34
N ALA A 375 -17.67 22.53 -8.82
CA ALA A 375 -16.90 22.74 -7.63
C ALA A 375 -15.94 23.94 -7.76
N ASP A 376 -15.77 24.66 -6.66
CA ASP A 376 -14.83 25.78 -6.57
C ASP A 376 -13.38 25.32 -6.74
N THR A 377 -12.57 26.18 -7.35
CA THR A 377 -11.14 26.02 -7.45
C THR A 377 -10.42 27.19 -6.75
N SER A 378 -9.12 27.10 -6.63
CA SER A 378 -8.29 28.20 -6.13
C SER A 378 -8.43 29.51 -6.93
N TYR A 379 -8.96 29.45 -8.13
CA TYR A 379 -9.19 30.62 -9.00
C TYR A 379 -10.53 31.31 -8.73
N SER A 380 -11.57 30.56 -8.34
CA SER A 380 -12.89 31.11 -8.03
C SER A 380 -13.02 31.52 -6.56
N ASP A 381 -12.51 30.76 -5.61
CA ASP A 381 -12.73 31.01 -4.17
C ASP A 381 -11.44 31.16 -3.32
N GLY A 382 -10.29 30.71 -3.77
CA GLY A 382 -9.03 30.84 -3.00
C GLY A 382 -8.73 29.73 -1.96
N THR A 383 -9.72 28.96 -1.44
CA THR A 383 -9.50 27.82 -0.52
C THR A 383 -10.55 26.72 -0.71
N PRO A 384 -10.55 26.05 -1.83
CA PRO A 384 -11.65 25.15 -2.23
C PRO A 384 -11.51 23.72 -1.66
N ASN A 385 -10.85 23.54 -0.53
CA ASN A 385 -10.60 22.22 0.04
C ASN A 385 -11.91 21.56 0.55
N LEU A 386 -12.17 20.36 0.10
CA LEU A 386 -13.26 19.51 0.56
C LEU A 386 -12.70 18.43 1.50
N THR A 387 -13.27 18.30 2.68
CA THR A 387 -12.86 17.28 3.65
C THR A 387 -13.83 16.11 3.62
N ILE A 388 -13.33 14.92 3.36
CA ILE A 388 -14.06 13.66 3.49
C ILE A 388 -13.68 13.05 4.84
N ASN A 389 -14.70 12.64 5.61
CA ASN A 389 -14.51 11.99 6.89
C ASN A 389 -15.00 10.55 6.82
N THR A 390 -14.35 9.64 7.53
CA THR A 390 -14.78 8.25 7.66
C THR A 390 -14.72 7.81 9.11
N ARG A 391 -15.57 6.83 9.44
CA ARG A 391 -15.61 6.20 10.73
C ARG A 391 -16.01 4.74 10.54
N ALA A 392 -15.45 3.85 11.32
CA ALA A 392 -15.81 2.44 11.34
C ALA A 392 -16.64 2.11 12.59
N GLY A 393 -17.48 1.09 12.52
CA GLY A 393 -18.30 0.69 13.68
C GLY A 393 -18.67 -0.78 13.66
N PHE A 394 -19.07 -1.25 14.85
CA PHE A 394 -19.77 -2.50 15.07
C PHE A 394 -21.16 -2.19 15.66
N GLU A 395 -22.22 -2.57 14.95
CA GLU A 395 -23.60 -2.29 15.36
C GLU A 395 -23.92 -2.89 16.74
N TYR A 396 -23.39 -4.08 17.02
CA TYR A 396 -23.62 -4.82 18.26
C TYR A 396 -22.36 -4.95 19.15
N GLY A 397 -21.31 -4.17 18.89
CA GLY A 397 -20.09 -4.23 19.67
C GLY A 397 -19.53 -5.66 19.75
N ASN A 398 -19.30 -6.16 20.96
CA ASN A 398 -18.85 -7.54 21.22
C ASN A 398 -19.97 -8.50 21.66
N ASP A 399 -21.23 -8.14 21.47
CA ASP A 399 -22.38 -8.96 21.87
C ASP A 399 -23.01 -9.70 20.69
N SER A 400 -22.76 -11.01 20.58
CA SER A 400 -23.27 -11.87 19.52
C SER A 400 -24.75 -12.19 19.62
N LEU A 401 -25.33 -12.02 20.81
CA LEU A 401 -26.73 -12.38 21.10
C LEU A 401 -27.57 -11.12 21.27
N ASN A 402 -27.04 -9.95 20.98
CA ASN A 402 -27.71 -8.70 21.26
C ASN A 402 -29.08 -8.65 20.58
N ASN A 403 -30.09 -8.45 21.43
CA ASN A 403 -31.37 -8.01 20.97
C ASN A 403 -31.30 -6.50 20.75
N PRO A 404 -31.27 -6.02 19.50
CA PRO A 404 -31.04 -4.62 19.16
C PRO A 404 -32.09 -3.65 19.76
N VAL A 405 -33.16 -4.17 20.36
CA VAL A 405 -34.19 -3.39 21.04
C VAL A 405 -33.85 -3.20 22.51
N GLN A 406 -33.13 -4.13 23.14
CA GLN A 406 -32.93 -4.17 24.58
C GLN A 406 -31.55 -3.75 25.05
N ASP A 407 -30.50 -3.94 24.24
CA ASP A 407 -29.13 -3.69 24.70
C ASP A 407 -28.26 -3.23 23.55
N PRO A 408 -28.33 -1.95 23.15
CA PRO A 408 -27.48 -1.40 22.10
C PRO A 408 -26.04 -1.27 22.62
N SER A 409 -25.14 -2.00 21.97
CA SER A 409 -23.70 -2.05 22.29
C SER A 409 -22.85 -1.50 21.16
N LEU A 410 -23.33 -0.44 20.49
CA LEU A 410 -22.64 0.22 19.39
C LEU A 410 -21.24 0.65 19.79
N VAL A 411 -20.27 0.25 18.99
CA VAL A 411 -18.87 0.67 19.07
C VAL A 411 -18.52 1.41 17.79
N GLU A 412 -17.87 2.57 17.90
CA GLU A 412 -17.45 3.39 16.77
C GLU A 412 -16.00 3.86 16.95
N SER A 413 -15.23 3.92 15.87
CA SER A 413 -13.90 4.49 15.88
C SER A 413 -13.93 6.02 15.91
N ALA A 414 -12.78 6.65 16.14
CA ALA A 414 -12.59 8.06 15.87
C ALA A 414 -12.80 8.38 14.37
N LEU A 415 -13.08 9.65 14.05
CA LEU A 415 -13.13 10.13 12.67
C LEU A 415 -11.74 10.19 12.07
N HIS A 416 -11.61 9.69 10.86
CA HIS A 416 -10.44 9.84 10.00
C HIS A 416 -10.79 10.77 8.85
N SER A 417 -9.87 11.67 8.49
CA SER A 417 -10.13 12.71 7.50
C SER A 417 -9.05 12.76 6.43
N PHE A 418 -9.46 13.06 5.20
CA PHE A 418 -8.53 13.49 4.14
C PHE A 418 -9.13 14.65 3.34
N ILE A 419 -8.26 15.39 2.68
CA ILE A 419 -8.65 16.60 1.94
C ILE A 419 -8.60 16.30 0.44
N VAL A 420 -9.66 16.68 -0.25
CA VAL A 420 -9.75 16.73 -1.72
C VAL A 420 -9.64 18.19 -2.15
N THR A 421 -8.69 18.48 -3.03
CA THR A 421 -8.50 19.80 -3.61
C THR A 421 -8.97 19.79 -5.07
N PRO A 422 -10.08 20.47 -5.40
CA PRO A 422 -10.52 20.61 -6.77
C PRO A 422 -9.52 21.35 -7.65
N THR A 423 -9.21 20.82 -8.82
CA THR A 423 -8.29 21.41 -9.79
C THR A 423 -8.94 21.64 -11.13
N LEU A 424 -8.57 22.73 -11.81
CA LEU A 424 -9.11 23.11 -13.11
C LEU A 424 -8.48 22.33 -14.26
N LEU A 425 -7.20 22.05 -14.16
CA LEU A 425 -6.45 21.35 -15.19
C LEU A 425 -5.27 20.59 -14.56
N LYS A 426 -4.77 19.62 -15.32
CA LYS A 426 -3.57 18.85 -14.97
C LYS A 426 -2.52 19.06 -16.05
N VAL A 427 -1.30 19.35 -15.64
CA VAL A 427 -0.14 19.47 -16.52
C VAL A 427 0.84 18.36 -16.22
N SER A 428 1.20 17.56 -17.20
CA SER A 428 2.18 16.49 -17.04
C SER A 428 3.24 16.54 -18.12
N GLN A 429 4.43 16.04 -17.78
CA GLN A 429 5.55 15.92 -18.69
C GLN A 429 6.08 14.49 -18.65
N THR A 430 6.42 13.97 -19.84
CA THR A 430 7.07 12.67 -19.96
C THR A 430 8.19 12.72 -20.97
N LEU A 431 9.23 11.93 -20.74
CA LEU A 431 10.36 11.73 -21.65
C LEU A 431 10.34 10.30 -22.17
N ASN A 432 10.43 10.13 -23.49
CA ASN A 432 10.55 8.81 -24.07
C ASN A 432 12.02 8.38 -24.06
N MET A 433 12.48 7.90 -22.90
CA MET A 433 13.85 7.44 -22.67
C MET A 433 13.83 6.17 -21.81
N PRO A 434 14.45 5.08 -22.29
CA PRO A 434 14.67 3.91 -21.42
C PRO A 434 15.52 4.33 -20.22
N GLU A 435 15.11 3.86 -19.02
CA GLU A 435 15.83 4.12 -17.75
C GLU A 435 16.11 5.61 -17.44
N GLY A 436 15.43 6.53 -18.14
CA GLY A 436 15.64 7.97 -17.94
C GLY A 436 16.96 8.50 -18.49
N GLU A 437 17.53 7.83 -19.49
CA GLU A 437 18.84 8.19 -20.02
C GLU A 437 18.93 8.13 -21.55
N THR A 438 19.94 8.80 -22.11
CA THR A 438 20.21 8.79 -23.55
C THR A 438 21.67 9.06 -23.83
N VAL A 439 22.20 8.49 -24.92
CA VAL A 439 23.47 8.95 -25.45
C VAL A 439 23.30 10.25 -26.24
N THR A 440 24.37 11.00 -26.38
CA THR A 440 24.41 12.28 -27.12
C THR A 440 24.51 12.04 -28.64
N GLY A 441 23.93 12.95 -29.40
CA GLY A 441 24.02 12.93 -30.86
C GLY A 441 22.71 13.01 -31.61
N PRO A 442 22.71 13.56 -32.84
CA PRO A 442 21.50 13.73 -33.67
C PRO A 442 20.86 12.40 -34.10
N ASN A 443 21.59 11.29 -34.08
CA ASN A 443 21.06 9.96 -34.37
C ASN A 443 20.30 9.32 -33.19
N PHE A 444 20.29 9.99 -32.05
CA PHE A 444 19.60 9.56 -30.82
C PHE A 444 18.50 10.56 -30.41
N THR A 445 17.64 10.87 -31.36
CA THR A 445 16.51 11.77 -31.12
C THR A 445 15.56 11.19 -30.07
N ARG A 446 15.16 12.03 -29.14
CA ARG A 446 14.21 11.73 -28.06
C ARG A 446 12.98 12.63 -28.16
N THR A 447 11.93 12.28 -27.45
CA THR A 447 10.69 13.06 -27.42
C THR A 447 10.33 13.41 -25.99
N GLN A 448 10.17 14.71 -25.74
CA GLN A 448 9.43 15.21 -24.57
C GLN A 448 7.98 15.38 -24.98
N THR A 449 7.07 14.97 -24.11
CA THR A 449 5.62 15.18 -24.27
C THR A 449 5.13 16.03 -23.12
N VAL A 450 4.55 17.18 -23.43
CA VAL A 450 3.85 18.04 -22.47
C VAL A 450 2.36 17.84 -22.70
N THR A 451 1.64 17.36 -21.70
CA THR A 451 0.19 17.12 -21.78
C THR A 451 -0.54 18.08 -20.84
N VAL A 452 -1.50 18.79 -21.38
CA VAL A 452 -2.44 19.65 -20.63
C VAL A 452 -3.83 19.03 -20.76
N THR A 453 -4.41 18.68 -19.62
CA THR A 453 -5.73 18.06 -19.53
C THR A 453 -6.66 18.98 -18.76
N PRO A 454 -7.58 19.70 -19.42
CA PRO A 454 -8.65 20.42 -18.73
C PRO A 454 -9.56 19.46 -17.98
N ALA A 455 -10.12 19.91 -16.88
CA ALA A 455 -11.10 19.14 -16.13
C ALA A 455 -12.34 18.80 -17.00
N PRO A 456 -12.96 17.63 -16.79
CA PRO A 456 -14.10 17.17 -17.58
C PRO A 456 -15.23 18.20 -17.70
N GLY A 457 -15.64 18.50 -18.93
CA GLY A 457 -16.70 19.46 -19.22
C GLY A 457 -16.30 20.93 -19.16
N GLN A 458 -15.10 21.26 -18.67
CA GLN A 458 -14.58 22.62 -18.64
C GLN A 458 -14.05 23.05 -20.01
N THR A 459 -14.13 24.36 -20.27
CA THR A 459 -13.51 24.97 -21.45
C THR A 459 -12.63 26.13 -21.01
N LEU A 460 -11.36 26.03 -21.34
CA LEU A 460 -10.37 27.07 -21.13
C LEU A 460 -10.26 27.91 -22.40
N SER A 461 -10.01 29.19 -22.27
CA SER A 461 -9.82 30.12 -23.39
C SER A 461 -8.48 30.82 -23.32
N ASN A 462 -8.01 31.27 -24.46
CA ASN A 462 -6.73 32.02 -24.57
C ASN A 462 -5.54 31.30 -23.89
N VAL A 463 -5.49 29.95 -24.07
CA VAL A 463 -4.52 29.12 -23.36
C VAL A 463 -3.15 29.22 -23.99
N THR A 464 -2.13 29.52 -23.19
CA THR A 464 -0.73 29.51 -23.64
C THR A 464 0.07 28.54 -22.77
N ILE A 465 0.71 27.57 -23.41
CA ILE A 465 1.66 26.64 -22.80
C ILE A 465 3.06 27.16 -23.08
N THR A 466 3.80 27.48 -22.04
CA THR A 466 5.21 27.90 -22.10
C THR A 466 6.09 26.83 -21.49
N GLN A 467 7.06 26.33 -22.24
CA GLN A 467 8.06 25.39 -21.76
C GLN A 467 9.47 25.96 -21.94
N THR A 468 10.25 25.90 -20.89
CA THR A 468 11.67 26.21 -20.95
C THR A 468 12.48 24.99 -21.41
N VAL A 469 13.51 25.22 -22.19
CA VAL A 469 14.41 24.20 -22.72
C VAL A 469 15.83 24.47 -22.19
N PRO A 470 16.52 23.45 -21.64
CA PRO A 470 17.87 23.62 -21.14
C PRO A 470 18.88 23.87 -22.27
N ASP A 471 19.98 24.55 -21.95
CA ASP A 471 21.06 24.94 -22.89
C ASP A 471 21.83 23.73 -23.47
N GLN A 472 21.73 22.56 -22.82
CA GLN A 472 22.32 21.30 -23.27
C GLN A 472 21.46 20.52 -24.28
N VAL A 473 20.34 21.08 -24.74
CA VAL A 473 19.40 20.38 -25.61
C VAL A 473 19.20 21.14 -26.92
N HIS A 474 19.28 20.42 -28.03
CA HIS A 474 18.88 20.94 -29.35
C HIS A 474 17.51 20.40 -29.73
N VAL A 475 16.54 21.31 -29.89
CA VAL A 475 15.18 21.01 -30.34
C VAL A 475 15.12 20.95 -31.85
N SER A 476 14.75 19.81 -32.42
CA SER A 476 14.63 19.60 -33.86
C SER A 476 13.22 19.76 -34.42
N ALA A 477 12.20 19.56 -33.58
CA ALA A 477 10.79 19.76 -33.94
C ALA A 477 9.93 20.05 -32.70
N ILE A 478 8.90 20.87 -32.90
CA ILE A 478 7.84 21.10 -31.92
C ILE A 478 6.52 20.88 -32.63
N THR A 479 5.74 19.93 -32.17
CA THR A 479 4.44 19.54 -32.77
C THR A 479 3.33 19.77 -31.74
N PRO A 480 2.60 20.87 -31.83
CA PRO A 480 1.41 21.09 -30.98
C PRO A 480 0.32 20.06 -31.26
N GLY A 481 -0.47 19.78 -30.22
CA GLY A 481 -1.66 18.95 -30.36
C GLY A 481 -2.76 19.62 -31.20
N PRO A 482 -3.86 18.90 -31.48
CA PRO A 482 -4.97 19.42 -32.29
C PRO A 482 -5.48 20.77 -31.79
N GLY A 483 -5.60 21.74 -32.68
CA GLY A 483 -6.06 23.11 -32.36
C GLY A 483 -4.97 24.03 -31.80
N GLY A 484 -3.83 23.51 -31.47
CA GLY A 484 -2.68 24.30 -30.99
C GLY A 484 -1.87 24.92 -32.13
N THR A 485 -1.30 26.08 -31.85
CA THR A 485 -0.42 26.80 -32.77
C THR A 485 0.88 27.14 -32.04
N LEU A 486 2.02 26.78 -32.60
CA LEU A 486 3.34 27.25 -32.13
C LEU A 486 3.44 28.74 -32.47
N THR A 487 3.30 29.61 -31.48
CA THR A 487 3.27 31.07 -31.66
C THR A 487 4.62 31.71 -31.62
N SER A 488 5.52 31.19 -30.81
CA SER A 488 6.87 31.72 -30.69
C SER A 488 7.87 30.67 -30.22
N ILE A 489 9.13 30.87 -30.56
CA ILE A 489 10.29 30.32 -29.89
C ILE A 489 11.23 31.44 -29.48
N THR A 490 11.85 31.31 -28.32
CA THR A 490 12.93 32.19 -27.87
C THR A 490 14.24 31.40 -27.92
N LEU A 491 15.25 31.93 -28.62
CA LEU A 491 16.58 31.34 -28.66
C LEU A 491 17.40 31.73 -27.41
N HIS A 492 18.43 30.96 -27.10
CA HIS A 492 19.33 31.24 -25.95
C HIS A 492 20.11 32.58 -26.09
N ASP A 493 20.22 33.13 -27.31
CA ASP A 493 20.78 34.48 -27.54
C ASP A 493 19.77 35.63 -27.26
N GLY A 494 18.54 35.26 -26.84
CA GLY A 494 17.45 36.21 -26.56
C GLY A 494 16.60 36.56 -27.79
N THR A 495 16.89 36.04 -28.96
CA THR A 495 16.11 36.28 -30.19
C THR A 495 14.75 35.59 -30.11
N VAL A 496 13.65 36.37 -30.23
CA VAL A 496 12.29 35.86 -30.30
C VAL A 496 11.84 35.72 -31.75
N LEU A 497 11.45 34.53 -32.16
CA LEU A 497 10.93 34.24 -33.49
C LEU A 497 9.44 33.91 -33.42
N THR A 498 8.63 34.65 -34.18
CA THR A 498 7.17 34.46 -34.29
C THR A 498 6.70 34.07 -35.68
N ASN A 499 7.59 34.22 -36.68
CA ASN A 499 7.28 33.84 -38.05
C ASN A 499 7.48 32.32 -38.23
N PRO A 500 6.45 31.56 -38.66
CA PRO A 500 6.55 30.10 -38.81
C PRO A 500 7.71 29.64 -39.71
N ALA A 501 7.99 30.36 -40.80
CA ALA A 501 9.09 30.02 -41.67
C ALA A 501 10.49 30.22 -41.03
N LEU A 502 10.64 31.25 -40.19
CA LEU A 502 11.88 31.48 -39.44
C LEU A 502 12.01 30.48 -38.28
N ILE A 503 10.89 30.11 -37.63
CA ILE A 503 10.87 29.06 -36.62
C ILE A 503 11.34 27.73 -37.25
N ALA A 504 10.75 27.31 -38.36
CA ALA A 504 11.15 26.08 -39.06
C ALA A 504 12.62 26.09 -39.46
N LEU A 505 13.15 27.21 -39.91
CA LEU A 505 14.56 27.38 -40.26
C LEU A 505 15.47 27.28 -39.03
N ALA A 506 15.06 27.85 -37.88
CA ALA A 506 15.81 27.75 -36.63
C ALA A 506 15.85 26.31 -36.10
N LEU A 507 14.72 25.61 -36.10
CA LEU A 507 14.63 24.20 -35.64
C LEU A 507 15.45 23.25 -36.52
N ALA A 508 15.64 23.58 -37.82
CA ALA A 508 16.48 22.80 -38.72
C ALA A 508 17.97 23.17 -38.63
N ASN A 509 18.34 24.23 -37.93
CA ASN A 509 19.72 24.68 -37.81
C ASN A 509 20.37 24.13 -36.53
N PRO A 510 21.34 23.21 -36.60
CA PRO A 510 21.95 22.60 -35.42
C PRO A 510 22.67 23.59 -34.48
N ASN A 511 22.92 24.83 -34.94
CA ASN A 511 23.53 25.89 -34.14
C ASN A 511 22.53 26.86 -33.51
N ALA A 512 21.24 26.63 -33.72
CA ALA A 512 20.18 27.43 -33.09
C ALA A 512 19.55 26.70 -31.92
N PHE A 513 19.81 27.18 -30.72
CA PHE A 513 19.30 26.58 -29.47
C PHE A 513 18.06 27.31 -28.99
N VAL A 514 16.97 26.56 -28.82
CA VAL A 514 15.71 27.05 -28.27
C VAL A 514 15.82 27.12 -26.74
N ALA A 515 15.60 28.30 -26.14
CA ALA A 515 15.55 28.48 -24.70
C ALA A 515 14.13 28.31 -24.13
N SER A 516 13.11 28.65 -24.93
CA SER A 516 11.71 28.40 -24.59
C SER A 516 10.84 28.42 -25.84
N TYR A 517 9.63 27.86 -25.73
CA TYR A 517 8.62 27.94 -26.78
C TYR A 517 7.24 28.19 -26.18
N ASP A 518 6.34 28.80 -26.98
CA ASP A 518 4.94 29.04 -26.63
C ASP A 518 4.01 28.35 -27.64
N VAL A 519 3.07 27.58 -27.11
CA VAL A 519 1.98 26.99 -27.89
C VAL A 519 0.67 27.58 -27.42
N HIS A 520 -0.10 28.15 -28.38
CA HIS A 520 -1.35 28.81 -28.07
C HIS A 520 -2.55 28.02 -28.60
N TYR A 521 -3.63 28.04 -27.79
CA TYR A 521 -4.97 27.52 -28.12
C TYR A 521 -5.99 28.62 -27.87
N ASP A 522 -6.82 28.95 -28.86
CA ASP A 522 -7.95 29.87 -28.66
C ASP A 522 -8.92 29.32 -27.62
N THR A 523 -9.15 27.98 -27.69
CA THR A 523 -9.95 27.24 -26.70
C THR A 523 -9.36 25.82 -26.49
N LEU A 524 -9.44 25.33 -25.26
CA LEU A 524 -9.01 24.00 -24.87
C LEU A 524 -10.08 23.35 -23.99
N SER A 525 -10.74 22.29 -24.48
CA SER A 525 -11.82 21.55 -23.77
C SER A 525 -11.57 20.04 -23.66
N ALA A 526 -10.44 19.59 -24.14
CA ALA A 526 -9.99 18.19 -24.06
C ALA A 526 -8.47 18.15 -23.90
N ALA A 527 -7.97 17.00 -23.46
CA ALA A 527 -6.52 16.79 -23.32
C ALA A 527 -5.81 17.07 -24.65
N SER A 528 -4.73 17.83 -24.56
CA SER A 528 -3.85 18.13 -25.70
C SER A 528 -2.41 17.90 -25.33
N THR A 529 -1.65 17.32 -26.26
CA THR A 529 -0.25 16.98 -26.09
C THR A 529 0.62 17.76 -27.08
N THR A 530 1.64 18.45 -26.57
CA THR A 530 2.71 19.00 -27.39
C THR A 530 3.91 18.06 -27.35
N GLN A 531 4.35 17.62 -28.51
CA GLN A 531 5.54 16.77 -28.66
C GLN A 531 6.73 17.59 -29.12
N VAL A 532 7.84 17.45 -28.42
CA VAL A 532 9.13 18.10 -28.73
C VAL A 532 10.15 17.04 -29.04
N SER A 533 10.60 17.00 -30.28
CA SER A 533 11.70 16.14 -30.66
C SER A 533 13.03 16.87 -30.45
N PHE A 534 13.95 16.21 -29.80
CA PHE A 534 15.26 16.80 -29.47
C PHE A 534 16.36 15.74 -29.42
N TYR A 535 17.58 16.20 -29.38
CA TYR A 535 18.77 15.40 -29.07
C TYR A 535 19.73 16.23 -28.21
N VAL A 536 20.67 15.57 -27.57
CA VAL A 536 21.74 16.23 -26.80
C VAL A 536 22.93 16.44 -27.73
N PRO A 537 23.32 17.71 -28.03
CA PRO A 537 24.41 18.02 -28.93
C PRO A 537 25.79 17.82 -28.26
N GLU A 538 26.85 17.86 -29.04
CA GLU A 538 28.22 17.86 -28.53
C GLU A 538 28.51 19.12 -27.70
N ILE A 539 28.09 20.27 -28.21
CA ILE A 539 28.36 21.60 -27.64
C ILE A 539 27.01 22.22 -27.25
N ASP A 540 26.91 22.75 -26.04
CA ASP A 540 25.74 23.45 -25.54
C ASP A 540 25.53 24.85 -26.17
N ALA A 541 24.44 25.50 -25.85
CA ALA A 541 24.12 26.84 -26.31
C ALA A 541 25.19 27.89 -25.93
N ASN A 542 26.04 27.63 -24.96
CA ASN A 542 27.09 28.51 -24.46
C ASN A 542 28.46 28.20 -25.05
N GLY A 543 28.54 27.24 -26.02
CA GLY A 543 29.76 26.82 -26.65
C GLY A 543 30.65 25.91 -25.79
N ARG A 544 30.08 25.20 -24.79
CA ARG A 544 30.81 24.28 -23.94
C ARG A 544 30.45 22.83 -24.32
N PRO A 545 31.41 21.90 -24.23
CA PRO A 545 31.07 20.50 -24.35
C PRO A 545 30.00 20.10 -23.34
N VAL A 546 28.94 19.44 -23.78
CA VAL A 546 27.90 18.91 -22.86
C VAL A 546 28.46 17.79 -22.00
N ILE A 547 29.20 16.87 -22.61
CA ILE A 547 29.97 15.85 -21.93
C ILE A 547 31.45 16.16 -22.14
N ASP A 548 32.27 16.01 -21.12
CA ASP A 548 33.72 16.19 -21.22
C ASP A 548 34.30 15.17 -22.21
N PRO A 549 34.88 15.62 -23.33
CA PRO A 549 35.40 14.72 -24.39
C PRO A 549 36.59 13.87 -23.94
N ALA A 550 37.24 14.27 -22.80
CA ALA A 550 38.38 13.51 -22.28
C ALA A 550 37.96 12.35 -21.39
N THR A 551 36.84 12.49 -20.68
CA THR A 551 36.37 11.52 -19.69
C THR A 551 35.12 10.80 -20.12
N GLY A 552 34.24 11.44 -20.87
CA GLY A 552 32.94 10.90 -21.27
C GLY A 552 31.92 10.87 -20.13
N ASN A 553 32.16 11.58 -19.00
CA ASN A 553 31.32 11.50 -17.80
C ASN A 553 29.89 11.94 -18.03
N PRO A 554 28.89 11.23 -17.44
CA PRO A 554 27.47 11.55 -17.56
C PRO A 554 27.10 12.94 -17.05
N VAL A 555 26.04 13.54 -17.62
CA VAL A 555 25.52 14.85 -17.21
C VAL A 555 24.01 14.76 -17.02
N THR A 556 23.52 15.26 -15.87
CA THR A 556 22.07 15.36 -15.60
C THR A 556 21.52 16.63 -16.22
N ILE A 557 20.44 16.49 -16.97
CA ILE A 557 19.76 17.57 -17.70
C ILE A 557 18.30 17.63 -17.23
N ASN A 558 17.77 18.83 -17.02
CA ASN A 558 16.39 19.06 -16.57
C ASN A 558 15.69 20.06 -17.49
N PHE A 559 14.56 19.66 -18.08
CA PHE A 559 13.69 20.57 -18.85
C PHE A 559 12.98 21.63 -18.01
N GLY A 560 12.94 21.48 -16.69
CA GLY A 560 12.14 22.32 -15.83
C GLY A 560 10.64 22.05 -15.95
N THR A 561 9.83 22.94 -15.36
CA THR A 561 8.37 22.81 -15.36
C THR A 561 7.75 23.53 -16.57
N ALA A 562 6.67 22.95 -17.11
CA ALA A 562 5.82 23.67 -18.07
C ALA A 562 4.87 24.59 -17.31
N SER A 563 4.64 25.80 -17.79
CA SER A 563 3.61 26.69 -17.28
C SER A 563 2.46 26.82 -18.30
N VAL A 564 1.24 26.90 -17.79
CA VAL A 564 0.01 27.02 -18.59
C VAL A 564 -0.79 28.20 -18.06
N THR A 565 -0.99 29.21 -18.89
CA THR A 565 -1.78 30.38 -18.57
C THR A 565 -2.98 30.49 -19.49
N GLY A 566 -4.05 31.13 -19.05
CA GLY A 566 -5.24 31.33 -19.85
C GLY A 566 -6.36 31.96 -19.03
N ASP A 567 -7.58 31.90 -19.58
CA ASP A 567 -8.80 32.43 -18.97
C ASP A 567 -9.83 31.30 -18.83
N TRP A 568 -10.56 31.29 -17.71
CA TRP A 568 -11.55 30.29 -17.39
C TRP A 568 -12.85 30.94 -16.89
N ASN A 569 -13.98 30.54 -17.49
CA ASN A 569 -15.30 30.87 -17.01
C ASN A 569 -15.92 29.65 -16.34
N PRO A 570 -16.17 29.66 -15.02
CA PRO A 570 -16.82 28.57 -14.33
C PRO A 570 -18.16 28.18 -14.98
N LEU A 571 -18.46 26.90 -14.95
CA LEU A 571 -19.77 26.40 -15.34
C LEU A 571 -20.84 26.89 -14.37
N ASP A 572 -20.50 27.03 -13.10
CA ASP A 572 -21.38 27.60 -12.10
C ASP A 572 -21.62 29.09 -12.38
N PRO A 573 -22.88 29.50 -12.65
CA PRO A 573 -23.18 30.91 -12.89
C PRO A 573 -23.01 31.79 -11.64
N ARG A 574 -23.00 31.21 -10.43
CA ARG A 574 -22.81 31.94 -9.15
C ARG A 574 -21.37 32.43 -9.01
N ASP A 575 -20.42 31.66 -9.56
CA ASP A 575 -18.99 31.91 -9.48
C ASP A 575 -18.42 32.70 -10.67
N ARG A 576 -19.26 33.03 -11.64
CA ARG A 576 -18.79 33.78 -12.82
C ARG A 576 -18.35 35.19 -12.45
N PRO A 577 -17.12 35.58 -12.83
CA PRO A 577 -16.68 36.97 -12.62
C PRO A 577 -17.48 37.93 -13.49
N THR A 578 -17.43 39.23 -13.12
CA THR A 578 -18.02 40.30 -13.92
C THR A 578 -17.26 40.56 -15.23
N ASP A 579 -16.01 40.09 -15.31
CA ASP A 579 -15.21 40.14 -16.54
C ASP A 579 -15.70 39.07 -17.50
N PRO A 580 -16.09 39.38 -18.72
CA PRO A 580 -16.55 38.44 -19.71
C PRO A 580 -15.42 37.48 -20.18
N GLN A 581 -14.16 37.77 -19.93
CA GLN A 581 -13.03 36.90 -20.24
C GLN A 581 -12.88 35.77 -19.21
N GLY A 582 -13.38 35.93 -17.99
CA GLY A 582 -13.29 34.93 -16.94
C GLY A 582 -12.19 35.19 -15.93
N TYR A 583 -11.85 34.18 -15.13
CA TYR A 583 -10.72 34.20 -14.20
C TYR A 583 -9.42 33.87 -14.94
N PRO A 584 -8.37 34.69 -14.82
CA PRO A 584 -7.05 34.31 -15.29
C PRO A 584 -6.51 33.18 -14.42
N PHE A 585 -5.94 32.16 -15.04
CA PHE A 585 -5.26 31.08 -14.35
C PHE A 585 -3.79 30.99 -14.76
N ASN A 586 -2.97 30.46 -13.87
CA ASN A 586 -1.58 30.13 -14.12
C ASN A 586 -1.22 28.86 -13.36
N GLU A 587 -1.09 27.75 -14.09
CA GLU A 587 -0.69 26.46 -13.54
C GLU A 587 0.71 26.08 -13.99
N THR A 588 1.45 25.44 -13.11
CA THR A 588 2.74 24.87 -13.43
C THR A 588 2.69 23.36 -13.25
N GLY A 589 3.19 22.65 -14.24
CA GLY A 589 3.29 21.18 -14.15
C GLY A 589 4.21 20.80 -12.99
N ASN A 590 3.78 19.82 -12.19
CA ASN A 590 4.66 19.21 -11.20
C ASN A 590 5.90 18.70 -11.93
N GLY A 591 7.11 19.13 -11.50
CA GLY A 591 8.39 18.85 -12.17
C GLY A 591 8.85 17.39 -12.20
N GLN A 592 7.92 16.45 -12.09
CA GLN A 592 8.15 15.01 -12.20
C GLN A 592 8.27 14.60 -13.67
N GLY A 593 9.34 13.92 -14.02
CA GLY A 593 9.51 13.32 -15.35
C GLY A 593 10.21 14.18 -16.41
N ALA A 594 10.78 15.33 -16.04
CA ALA A 594 11.49 16.22 -16.95
C ALA A 594 13.02 16.14 -16.84
N THR A 595 13.56 15.29 -15.97
CA THR A 595 15.00 15.11 -15.72
C THR A 595 15.49 13.81 -16.34
N PHE A 596 16.66 13.85 -16.98
CA PHE A 596 17.31 12.69 -17.57
C PHE A 596 18.83 12.81 -17.51
N VAL A 597 19.52 11.71 -17.82
CA VAL A 597 20.98 11.66 -17.85
C VAL A 597 21.46 11.52 -19.29
N ALA A 598 22.32 12.44 -19.74
CA ALA A 598 23.04 12.34 -20.99
C ALA A 598 24.37 11.60 -20.76
N LYS A 599 24.65 10.60 -21.59
CA LYS A 599 25.81 9.71 -21.47
C LYS A 599 26.60 9.61 -22.80
N SER A 600 27.84 9.21 -22.71
CA SER A 600 28.66 8.86 -23.88
C SER A 600 28.38 7.44 -24.37
N ILE A 601 27.97 6.56 -23.44
CA ILE A 601 27.58 5.16 -23.69
C ILE A 601 26.41 4.81 -22.78
N THR A 602 25.44 4.01 -23.24
CA THR A 602 24.36 3.45 -22.45
C THR A 602 24.23 1.95 -22.67
N LEU A 603 23.83 1.26 -21.60
CA LEU A 603 23.44 -0.15 -21.62
C LEU A 603 21.95 -0.26 -21.26
N LEU A 604 21.19 -0.97 -22.07
CA LEU A 604 19.80 -1.33 -21.78
C LEU A 604 19.64 -2.84 -21.79
N LYS A 605 19.20 -3.40 -20.67
CA LYS A 605 18.90 -4.82 -20.56
C LYS A 605 17.41 -5.05 -20.66
N GLN A 606 17.04 -6.06 -21.44
CA GLN A 606 15.66 -6.50 -21.60
C GLN A 606 15.57 -8.02 -21.41
N VAL A 607 14.45 -8.49 -20.90
CA VAL A 607 14.14 -9.90 -20.72
C VAL A 607 12.78 -10.23 -21.31
N ASN A 608 12.66 -11.39 -21.94
CA ASN A 608 11.42 -11.93 -22.47
C ASN A 608 11.36 -13.44 -22.19
N LEU A 609 10.16 -13.93 -21.87
CA LEU A 609 9.89 -15.35 -21.82
C LEU A 609 9.96 -15.91 -23.26
N GLN A 610 10.99 -16.72 -23.52
CA GLN A 610 11.27 -17.23 -24.86
C GLN A 610 10.58 -18.56 -25.12
N ASN A 611 10.52 -19.42 -24.10
CA ASN A 611 9.88 -20.71 -24.16
C ASN A 611 9.14 -20.93 -22.83
N ASP A 612 7.82 -21.09 -22.92
CA ASP A 612 6.91 -21.34 -21.81
C ASP A 612 6.57 -22.82 -21.83
N VAL A 613 7.03 -23.56 -20.83
CA VAL A 613 6.91 -25.03 -20.75
C VAL A 613 6.11 -25.40 -19.50
N GLY A 614 5.06 -26.18 -19.67
CA GLY A 614 4.23 -26.61 -18.55
C GLY A 614 3.05 -25.66 -18.30
N THR A 615 2.99 -25.02 -17.14
CA THR A 615 1.93 -24.06 -16.82
C THR A 615 2.23 -22.67 -17.36
N THR A 616 1.19 -21.94 -17.77
CA THR A 616 1.33 -20.60 -18.37
C THR A 616 1.93 -19.60 -17.41
N GLY A 617 2.91 -18.82 -17.90
CA GLY A 617 3.65 -17.85 -17.14
C GLY A 617 5.03 -18.37 -16.73
N LEU A 618 5.89 -17.49 -16.19
CA LEU A 618 7.25 -17.88 -15.84
C LEU A 618 7.27 -18.92 -14.71
N THR A 619 7.79 -20.11 -15.00
CA THR A 619 7.91 -21.23 -14.08
C THR A 619 9.25 -21.96 -14.25
N PRO A 620 9.70 -22.78 -13.28
CA PRO A 620 10.86 -23.65 -13.45
C PRO A 620 10.78 -24.55 -14.71
N GLY A 621 11.85 -24.56 -15.48
CA GLY A 621 11.94 -25.24 -16.77
C GLY A 621 11.75 -24.33 -17.97
N ASP A 622 11.27 -23.11 -17.77
CA ASP A 622 11.12 -22.10 -18.82
C ASP A 622 12.45 -21.49 -19.24
N THR A 623 12.46 -20.89 -20.42
CA THR A 623 13.65 -20.22 -20.95
C THR A 623 13.40 -18.73 -21.07
N LEU A 624 14.21 -17.94 -20.40
CA LEU A 624 14.29 -16.49 -20.56
C LEU A 624 15.30 -16.12 -21.62
N ARG A 625 14.95 -15.15 -22.48
CA ARG A 625 15.87 -14.52 -23.41
C ARG A 625 16.25 -13.14 -22.94
N TYR A 626 17.54 -12.92 -22.76
CA TYR A 626 18.11 -11.64 -22.40
C TYR A 626 18.66 -10.95 -23.64
N THR A 627 18.41 -9.65 -23.75
CA THR A 627 18.96 -8.78 -24.79
C THR A 627 19.67 -7.62 -24.13
N LEU A 628 20.95 -7.49 -24.38
CA LEU A 628 21.83 -6.43 -23.92
C LEU A 628 22.06 -5.47 -25.06
N GLY A 629 21.46 -4.30 -25.01
CA GLY A 629 21.59 -3.25 -26.02
C GLY A 629 22.56 -2.16 -25.57
N VAL A 630 23.68 -1.98 -26.26
CA VAL A 630 24.59 -0.87 -25.99
C VAL A 630 24.44 0.18 -27.09
N ALA A 631 24.31 1.45 -26.70
CA ALA A 631 24.34 2.57 -27.64
C ALA A 631 25.55 3.46 -27.35
N ILE A 632 26.24 3.87 -28.39
CA ILE A 632 27.41 4.75 -28.34
C ILE A 632 27.01 6.10 -28.92
N SER A 633 27.38 7.18 -28.25
CA SER A 633 27.16 8.55 -28.67
C SER A 633 27.82 8.84 -30.03
N ASP A 634 27.16 9.69 -30.84
CA ASP A 634 27.74 10.15 -32.13
C ASP A 634 29.06 10.93 -31.96
N PHE A 635 29.44 11.29 -30.74
CA PHE A 635 30.62 12.15 -30.47
C PHE A 635 31.72 11.44 -29.69
N PHE A 636 31.57 10.14 -29.43
CA PHE A 636 32.54 9.36 -28.68
C PHE A 636 32.88 8.06 -29.42
N ALA A 637 34.08 7.62 -29.27
CA ALA A 637 34.56 6.34 -29.76
C ALA A 637 35.00 5.46 -28.58
N PHE A 638 34.63 4.18 -28.62
CA PHE A 638 35.02 3.16 -27.65
C PHE A 638 35.46 1.88 -28.34
N GLY A 639 36.24 1.09 -27.63
CA GLY A 639 36.63 -0.24 -28.11
C GLY A 639 38.13 -0.40 -28.22
N GLU A 640 38.56 -1.09 -29.25
CA GLU A 640 39.96 -1.46 -29.45
C GLU A 640 40.57 -0.68 -30.60
N ASN A 641 41.57 0.14 -30.31
CA ASN A 641 42.49 0.65 -31.29
C ASN A 641 43.55 -0.40 -31.56
N ILE A 642 43.89 -0.66 -32.84
CA ILE A 642 44.93 -1.62 -33.22
C ILE A 642 46.28 -1.30 -32.56
N LEU A 643 46.58 -0.01 -32.33
CA LEU A 643 47.85 0.45 -31.78
C LEU A 643 47.84 0.61 -30.26
N GLU A 644 46.69 0.78 -29.66
CA GLU A 644 46.47 1.02 -28.24
C GLU A 644 45.41 0.04 -27.69
N GLN A 645 45.61 -0.50 -26.51
CA GLN A 645 44.68 -1.45 -25.92
C GLN A 645 43.70 -0.71 -25.00
N GLY A 646 42.47 -0.53 -25.44
CA GLY A 646 41.35 -0.06 -24.63
C GLY A 646 40.57 -1.22 -24.02
N GLN A 647 39.74 -0.91 -23.03
CA GLN A 647 38.77 -1.83 -22.44
C GLN A 647 37.41 -1.58 -23.08
N PHE A 648 36.73 -2.65 -23.47
CA PHE A 648 35.31 -2.65 -23.78
C PHE A 648 34.78 -4.04 -23.44
N THR A 649 34.27 -4.13 -22.20
CA THR A 649 33.76 -5.37 -21.66
C THR A 649 32.31 -5.16 -21.15
N LEU A 650 31.52 -6.19 -21.24
CA LEU A 650 30.21 -6.21 -20.65
C LEU A 650 30.17 -7.40 -19.67
N THR A 651 29.95 -7.12 -18.41
CA THR A 651 29.80 -8.11 -17.34
C THR A 651 28.33 -8.28 -17.04
N ASP A 652 27.87 -9.53 -17.01
CA ASP A 652 26.47 -9.87 -16.76
C ASP A 652 26.39 -10.91 -15.66
N LEU A 653 25.59 -10.62 -14.62
CA LEU A 653 25.46 -11.42 -13.42
C LEU A 653 24.03 -11.98 -13.33
N LEU A 654 23.89 -13.25 -13.73
CA LEU A 654 22.65 -13.99 -13.49
C LEU A 654 22.64 -14.44 -12.03
N SER A 655 21.53 -14.15 -11.30
CA SER A 655 21.33 -14.69 -9.92
C SER A 655 21.26 -16.20 -9.92
N ASP A 656 21.44 -16.81 -8.76
CA ASP A 656 21.06 -18.22 -8.52
C ASP A 656 19.61 -18.47 -8.92
N GLY A 657 19.24 -19.71 -9.24
CA GLY A 657 17.91 -20.09 -9.74
C GLY A 657 17.74 -19.98 -11.24
N GLN A 658 18.80 -19.65 -11.99
CA GLN A 658 18.83 -19.67 -13.45
C GLN A 658 20.19 -20.07 -14.00
N THR A 659 20.18 -20.81 -15.09
CA THR A 659 21.41 -21.31 -15.72
C THR A 659 21.52 -20.80 -17.16
N PHE A 660 22.67 -20.22 -17.50
CA PHE A 660 22.99 -19.84 -18.88
C PHE A 660 22.95 -21.04 -19.84
N ASP A 661 22.27 -20.89 -20.99
CA ASP A 661 22.19 -21.91 -22.02
C ASP A 661 23.34 -21.82 -23.06
N PRO A 662 24.37 -22.63 -22.95
CA PRO A 662 25.49 -22.60 -23.89
C PRO A 662 25.16 -23.23 -25.27
N SER A 663 24.00 -23.88 -25.41
CA SER A 663 23.58 -24.46 -26.71
C SER A 663 23.22 -23.40 -27.74
N ASN A 664 22.89 -22.19 -27.27
CA ASN A 664 22.64 -21.00 -28.09
C ASN A 664 23.68 -19.94 -27.74
N PRO A 665 24.92 -20.04 -28.26
CA PRO A 665 26.01 -19.16 -27.87
C PRO A 665 25.72 -17.71 -28.27
N PRO A 666 26.05 -16.74 -27.42
CA PRO A 666 25.79 -15.33 -27.68
C PRO A 666 26.58 -14.82 -28.89
N THR A 667 25.95 -13.96 -29.65
CA THR A 667 26.56 -13.28 -30.79
C THR A 667 26.50 -11.78 -30.56
N LEU A 668 27.54 -11.08 -31.03
CA LEU A 668 27.56 -9.62 -31.04
C LEU A 668 27.07 -9.12 -32.40
N VAL A 669 25.97 -8.41 -32.39
CA VAL A 669 25.41 -7.71 -33.56
C VAL A 669 25.75 -6.25 -33.44
N ILE A 670 26.39 -5.71 -34.42
CA ILE A 670 26.84 -4.31 -34.51
C ILE A 670 26.05 -3.63 -35.64
N GLN A 671 25.36 -2.56 -35.33
CA GLN A 671 24.63 -1.73 -36.28
C GLN A 671 25.25 -0.34 -36.34
N GLN A 672 25.69 0.04 -37.51
CA GLN A 672 26.27 1.35 -37.86
C GLN A 672 25.63 1.88 -39.14
N GLN A 673 25.97 3.12 -39.56
CA GLN A 673 25.44 3.72 -40.79
C GLN A 673 25.74 2.88 -42.05
N GLY A 674 26.89 2.18 -42.06
CA GLY A 674 27.31 1.30 -43.16
C GLY A 674 26.58 -0.05 -43.22
N GLY A 675 25.69 -0.36 -42.27
CA GLY A 675 24.92 -1.59 -42.20
C GLY A 675 25.06 -2.34 -40.88
N THR A 676 24.57 -3.59 -40.88
CA THR A 676 24.60 -4.47 -39.71
C THR A 676 25.61 -5.59 -39.95
N GLN A 677 26.44 -5.84 -38.94
CA GLN A 677 27.40 -6.94 -38.92
C GLN A 677 27.14 -7.84 -37.72
N SER A 678 27.38 -9.13 -37.86
CA SER A 678 27.37 -10.09 -36.75
C SER A 678 28.75 -10.72 -36.64
N ILE A 679 29.34 -10.63 -35.45
CA ILE A 679 30.67 -11.20 -35.19
C ILE A 679 30.58 -12.21 -34.03
N THR A 680 31.54 -13.14 -34.02
CA THR A 680 31.65 -14.09 -32.90
C THR A 680 32.05 -13.35 -31.64
N LEU A 681 31.27 -13.52 -30.60
CA LEU A 681 31.53 -12.91 -29.32
C LEU A 681 32.44 -13.81 -28.48
N ILE A 682 33.49 -13.21 -27.94
CA ILE A 682 34.38 -13.85 -26.97
C ILE A 682 33.80 -13.61 -25.57
N TYR A 683 33.60 -14.67 -24.84
CA TYR A 683 33.06 -14.56 -23.47
C TYR A 683 33.65 -15.62 -22.54
N THR A 684 33.60 -15.35 -21.26
CA THR A 684 33.89 -16.29 -20.18
C THR A 684 32.70 -16.46 -19.30
N GLN A 685 32.52 -17.67 -18.80
CA GLN A 685 31.45 -18.01 -17.83
C GLN A 685 32.11 -18.47 -16.54
N THR A 686 31.63 -17.95 -15.42
CA THR A 686 32.06 -18.35 -14.09
C THR A 686 30.83 -18.59 -13.21
N VAL A 687 30.67 -19.77 -12.67
CA VAL A 687 29.68 -20.08 -11.63
C VAL A 687 30.31 -19.69 -10.30
N ASN A 688 29.66 -18.82 -9.57
CA ASN A 688 30.13 -18.28 -8.30
C ASN A 688 29.73 -19.20 -7.13
N ALA A 689 30.33 -18.96 -5.95
CA ALA A 689 30.06 -19.76 -4.76
C ALA A 689 28.64 -19.52 -4.18
N ASP A 690 28.02 -18.43 -4.54
CA ASP A 690 26.64 -18.06 -4.18
C ASP A 690 25.59 -18.56 -5.21
N GLY A 691 25.97 -19.47 -6.10
CA GLY A 691 25.09 -20.00 -7.14
C GLY A 691 24.92 -19.10 -8.36
N SER A 692 25.26 -17.83 -8.27
CA SER A 692 25.15 -16.90 -9.40
C SER A 692 26.12 -17.24 -10.52
N THR A 693 25.82 -16.83 -11.75
CA THR A 693 26.68 -17.02 -12.91
C THR A 693 27.12 -15.66 -13.46
N THR A 694 28.43 -15.45 -13.52
CA THR A 694 29.02 -14.27 -14.17
C THR A 694 29.40 -14.62 -15.61
N LEU A 695 28.87 -13.86 -16.56
CA LEU A 695 29.26 -13.84 -17.97
C LEU A 695 30.05 -12.57 -18.22
N VAL A 696 31.27 -12.68 -18.72
CA VAL A 696 32.08 -11.54 -19.17
C VAL A 696 32.25 -11.61 -20.68
N PHE A 697 31.68 -10.67 -21.40
CA PHE A 697 31.73 -10.51 -22.82
C PHE A 697 32.86 -9.53 -23.15
N ASP A 698 33.92 -10.01 -23.81
CA ASP A 698 35.06 -9.18 -24.24
C ASP A 698 34.80 -8.62 -25.64
N ILE A 699 34.15 -7.45 -25.67
CA ILE A 699 33.75 -6.79 -26.92
C ILE A 699 35.01 -6.30 -27.67
N ALA A 700 35.97 -5.72 -26.95
CA ALA A 700 37.20 -5.24 -27.56
C ALA A 700 37.98 -6.36 -28.25
N GLU A 701 38.21 -7.51 -27.59
CA GLU A 701 38.90 -8.66 -28.19
C GLU A 701 38.09 -9.27 -29.33
N SER A 702 36.75 -9.32 -29.21
CA SER A 702 35.88 -9.80 -30.29
C SER A 702 36.03 -8.96 -31.55
N ILE A 703 36.08 -7.63 -31.41
CA ILE A 703 36.29 -6.69 -32.49
C ILE A 703 37.71 -6.90 -33.11
N ARG A 704 38.76 -6.99 -32.29
CA ARG A 704 40.15 -7.18 -32.71
C ARG A 704 40.31 -8.45 -33.56
N GLN A 705 39.75 -9.56 -33.11
CA GLN A 705 39.80 -10.82 -33.80
C GLN A 705 38.99 -10.77 -35.11
N ALA A 706 37.86 -10.12 -35.13
CA ALA A 706 37.04 -9.96 -36.32
C ALA A 706 37.75 -9.12 -37.38
N VAL A 707 38.38 -8.02 -37.02
CA VAL A 707 39.15 -7.14 -37.96
C VAL A 707 40.38 -7.82 -38.49
N ALA A 708 41.05 -8.68 -37.71
CA ALA A 708 42.24 -9.45 -38.18
C ALA A 708 41.88 -10.58 -39.14
N GLY A 709 40.60 -10.98 -39.24
CA GLY A 709 40.16 -12.09 -40.09
C GLY A 709 39.96 -11.71 -41.56
N PRO A 710 40.27 -12.62 -42.52
CA PRO A 710 39.99 -12.36 -43.91
C PRO A 710 38.48 -12.33 -44.21
N GLY A 711 38.05 -11.28 -44.93
CA GLY A 711 36.66 -11.15 -45.42
C GLY A 711 35.67 -10.51 -44.46
N VAL A 712 36.09 -10.01 -43.29
CA VAL A 712 35.28 -9.19 -42.43
C VAL A 712 35.32 -7.75 -42.92
N PRO A 713 34.18 -7.06 -43.14
CA PRO A 713 34.17 -5.65 -43.47
C PRO A 713 34.84 -4.85 -42.34
N ALA A 714 35.51 -3.75 -42.71
CA ALA A 714 36.11 -2.86 -41.73
C ALA A 714 35.02 -2.35 -40.78
N LEU A 715 35.25 -2.42 -39.48
CA LEU A 715 34.47 -1.70 -38.46
C LEU A 715 34.90 -0.24 -38.52
N PHE A 716 33.98 0.66 -38.32
CA PHE A 716 34.21 2.08 -38.51
C PHE A 716 34.16 2.85 -37.18
N GLY A 717 34.84 4.00 -37.17
CA GLY A 717 34.71 5.10 -36.25
C GLY A 717 34.60 4.69 -34.80
N ASP A 718 33.43 4.84 -34.25
CA ASP A 718 33.12 4.73 -32.81
C ASP A 718 33.60 3.44 -32.12
N LEU A 719 33.91 2.37 -32.89
CA LEU A 719 34.37 1.09 -32.35
C LEU A 719 35.83 0.76 -32.66
N TYR A 720 36.53 1.62 -33.40
CA TYR A 720 37.86 1.28 -33.91
C TYR A 720 38.85 2.41 -33.74
N ASP A 721 38.44 3.62 -33.98
CA ASP A 721 39.23 4.82 -33.78
C ASP A 721 38.32 5.98 -33.30
N ASP A 722 38.88 7.16 -33.13
CA ASP A 722 38.16 8.34 -32.74
C ASP A 722 37.55 9.12 -33.91
N THR A 723 37.40 8.50 -35.05
CA THR A 723 36.76 9.11 -36.22
C THR A 723 35.25 9.14 -35.96
N VAL A 724 34.80 10.23 -35.36
CA VAL A 724 33.39 10.49 -35.03
C VAL A 724 32.59 10.85 -36.29
N GLN A 725 31.26 10.64 -36.23
CA GLN A 725 30.25 11.01 -37.20
C GLN A 725 29.93 9.97 -38.29
N GLU A 726 30.14 8.72 -38.01
CA GLU A 726 29.71 7.64 -38.91
C GLU A 726 28.28 7.12 -38.63
N GLY A 727 27.49 7.91 -37.93
CA GLY A 727 26.13 7.58 -37.56
C GLY A 727 26.01 6.84 -36.23
N ALA A 728 24.80 6.50 -35.86
CA ALA A 728 24.55 5.82 -34.61
C ALA A 728 25.19 4.43 -34.56
N THR A 729 26.01 4.16 -33.56
CA THR A 729 26.50 2.82 -33.27
C THR A 729 25.69 2.17 -32.19
N ARG A 730 25.13 0.99 -32.48
CA ARG A 730 24.40 0.17 -31.56
C ARG A 730 24.91 -1.25 -31.54
N LEU A 731 25.11 -1.80 -30.37
CA LEU A 731 25.53 -3.17 -30.18
C LEU A 731 24.37 -3.94 -29.52
N SER A 732 24.25 -5.21 -29.92
CA SER A 732 23.25 -6.09 -29.28
C SER A 732 23.85 -7.46 -29.02
N ILE A 733 23.74 -7.93 -27.78
CA ILE A 733 24.08 -9.29 -27.38
C ILE A 733 22.79 -9.98 -26.92
N VAL A 734 22.55 -11.17 -27.48
CA VAL A 734 21.36 -11.97 -27.13
C VAL A 734 21.82 -13.33 -26.66
N TYR A 735 21.26 -13.80 -25.54
CA TYR A 735 21.49 -15.13 -25.00
C TYR A 735 20.26 -15.63 -24.23
N ASP A 736 20.22 -16.92 -24.01
CA ASP A 736 19.13 -17.58 -23.29
C ASP A 736 19.61 -18.12 -21.95
N ALA A 737 18.70 -18.14 -20.95
CA ALA A 737 18.90 -18.77 -19.66
C ALA A 737 17.69 -19.62 -19.30
N LEU A 738 17.93 -20.81 -18.78
CA LEU A 738 16.92 -21.73 -18.27
C LEU A 738 16.60 -21.36 -16.83
N ILE A 739 15.34 -21.34 -16.44
CA ILE A 739 14.92 -21.25 -15.05
C ILE A 739 15.07 -22.63 -14.41
N ASP A 740 15.88 -22.69 -13.36
CA ASP A 740 16.18 -23.95 -12.67
C ASP A 740 15.02 -24.38 -11.77
N ALA A 741 14.92 -25.64 -11.46
CA ALA A 741 13.95 -26.14 -10.50
C ALA A 741 14.41 -25.90 -9.05
N THR A 742 15.71 -25.71 -8.84
CA THR A 742 16.32 -25.57 -7.51
C THR A 742 17.39 -24.49 -7.53
N TYR A 743 17.52 -23.77 -6.42
CA TYR A 743 18.69 -22.97 -6.16
C TYR A 743 19.92 -23.86 -5.96
N THR A 744 21.09 -23.36 -6.28
CA THR A 744 22.38 -24.04 -6.05
C THR A 744 22.82 -23.91 -4.57
N THR A 745 22.40 -22.84 -3.93
CA THR A 745 22.70 -22.55 -2.53
C THR A 745 21.66 -23.13 -1.58
N ASP A 746 22.07 -23.42 -0.34
CA ASP A 746 21.21 -24.07 0.68
C ASP A 746 20.23 -23.06 1.29
N HIS A 747 18.93 -23.27 1.11
CA HIS A 747 17.81 -22.46 1.61
C HIS A 747 16.81 -23.31 2.40
N PRO A 748 17.12 -23.76 3.61
CA PRO A 748 16.23 -24.65 4.37
C PRO A 748 14.82 -24.05 4.53
N PRO A 749 13.74 -24.87 4.48
CA PRO A 749 13.77 -26.33 4.49
C PRO A 749 14.02 -26.99 3.13
N HIS A 750 13.79 -26.31 2.02
CA HIS A 750 14.03 -26.81 0.66
C HIS A 750 14.70 -25.72 -0.21
N ASP A 751 15.41 -26.18 -1.25
CA ASP A 751 16.13 -25.29 -2.17
C ASP A 751 15.39 -25.09 -3.51
N GLN A 752 14.15 -25.55 -3.64
CA GLN A 752 13.36 -25.41 -4.86
C GLN A 752 12.87 -23.96 -5.02
N LEU A 753 12.65 -23.55 -6.27
CA LEU A 753 12.04 -22.26 -6.59
C LEU A 753 10.53 -22.32 -6.34
N ASN A 754 10.06 -21.42 -5.50
CA ASN A 754 8.65 -21.26 -5.15
C ASN A 754 7.93 -20.25 -6.06
N GLU A 755 6.60 -20.33 -6.10
CA GLU A 755 5.80 -19.23 -6.62
C GLU A 755 6.21 -17.92 -5.94
N GLY A 756 6.32 -16.86 -6.74
CA GLY A 756 6.69 -15.52 -6.27
C GLY A 756 8.19 -15.32 -6.02
N ASP A 757 9.02 -16.37 -6.11
CA ASP A 757 10.47 -16.20 -6.13
C ASP A 757 10.90 -15.34 -7.32
N SER A 758 11.97 -14.59 -7.16
CA SER A 758 12.47 -13.70 -8.20
C SER A 758 13.90 -14.05 -8.59
N VAL A 759 14.14 -14.11 -9.88
CA VAL A 759 15.48 -14.24 -10.45
C VAL A 759 15.93 -12.91 -11.05
N GLY A 760 17.05 -12.41 -10.57
CA GLY A 760 17.62 -11.14 -10.99
C GLY A 760 18.72 -11.33 -12.04
N ASN A 761 18.92 -10.32 -12.87
CA ASN A 761 20.02 -10.31 -13.80
C ASN A 761 20.54 -8.89 -14.01
N ASN A 762 21.79 -8.64 -13.61
CA ASN A 762 22.43 -7.33 -13.61
C ASN A 762 23.58 -7.29 -14.63
N ALA A 763 23.55 -6.32 -15.52
CA ALA A 763 24.61 -6.13 -16.49
C ALA A 763 25.33 -4.80 -16.28
N THR A 764 26.62 -4.77 -16.54
CA THR A 764 27.45 -3.56 -16.50
C THR A 764 28.37 -3.54 -17.72
N VAL A 765 28.40 -2.43 -18.44
CA VAL A 765 29.36 -2.17 -19.52
C VAL A 765 30.48 -1.26 -19.00
N ASP A 766 31.71 -1.63 -19.26
CA ASP A 766 32.92 -0.83 -19.01
C ASP A 766 33.63 -0.59 -20.31
N ALA A 767 33.77 0.67 -20.70
CA ALA A 767 34.38 1.04 -21.98
C ALA A 767 35.35 2.22 -21.85
N THR A 768 36.51 2.11 -22.44
CA THR A 768 37.51 3.18 -22.46
C THR A 768 37.29 4.10 -23.65
N VAL A 769 37.23 5.40 -23.42
CA VAL A 769 37.12 6.42 -24.47
C VAL A 769 38.41 6.44 -25.29
N LEU A 770 38.29 6.29 -26.60
CA LEU A 770 39.41 6.48 -27.55
C LEU A 770 39.55 7.96 -27.91
N ARG A 771 40.78 8.43 -27.98
CA ARG A 771 41.12 9.82 -28.37
C ARG A 771 42.26 9.82 -29.36
N ASP A 772 42.07 10.58 -30.47
CA ASP A 772 43.10 10.82 -31.49
C ASP A 772 43.73 9.53 -32.09
N ALA A 773 42.98 8.44 -32.13
CA ALA A 773 43.38 7.09 -32.56
C ALA A 773 44.60 6.50 -31.85
N VAL A 774 45.22 7.23 -30.93
CA VAL A 774 46.44 6.84 -30.20
C VAL A 774 46.32 7.00 -28.68
N ASN A 775 45.46 7.90 -28.22
CA ASN A 775 45.34 8.21 -26.80
C ASN A 775 44.06 7.62 -26.22
N ILE A 776 44.19 6.89 -25.12
CA ILE A 776 43.06 6.39 -24.34
C ILE A 776 42.62 7.48 -23.38
N GLY A 777 41.32 7.84 -23.43
CA GLY A 777 40.67 8.79 -22.54
C GLY A 777 40.22 8.14 -21.21
N GLY A 778 39.12 8.66 -20.63
CA GLY A 778 38.50 8.10 -19.43
C GLY A 778 37.78 6.77 -19.68
N THR A 779 37.50 6.04 -18.62
CA THR A 779 36.64 4.84 -18.66
C THR A 779 35.24 5.20 -18.26
N GLN A 780 34.25 4.74 -19.02
CA GLN A 780 32.84 4.91 -18.74
C GLN A 780 32.23 3.58 -18.35
N THR A 781 31.35 3.66 -17.36
CA THR A 781 30.62 2.50 -16.84
C THR A 781 29.12 2.82 -16.89
N ASP A 782 28.33 1.88 -17.35
CA ASP A 782 26.87 1.93 -17.31
C ASP A 782 26.28 0.59 -16.92
N GLY A 783 25.15 0.60 -16.21
CA GLY A 783 24.52 -0.61 -15.70
C GLY A 783 23.03 -0.65 -15.95
N SER A 784 22.50 -1.83 -16.22
CA SER A 784 21.07 -2.09 -16.40
C SER A 784 20.70 -3.44 -15.80
N ALA A 785 19.53 -3.52 -15.18
CA ALA A 785 19.08 -4.71 -14.47
C ALA A 785 17.66 -5.10 -14.84
N THR A 786 17.39 -6.40 -14.80
CA THR A 786 16.03 -6.95 -14.91
C THR A 786 15.77 -7.94 -13.80
N THR A 787 14.50 -8.02 -13.36
CA THR A 787 14.03 -9.04 -12.44
C THR A 787 12.84 -9.73 -13.07
N SER A 788 12.79 -11.05 -12.97
CA SER A 788 11.68 -11.88 -13.42
C SER A 788 11.16 -12.66 -12.22
N THR A 789 9.83 -12.66 -12.02
CA THR A 789 9.20 -13.32 -10.87
C THR A 789 8.47 -14.57 -11.33
N ILE A 790 8.65 -15.67 -10.61
CA ILE A 790 7.92 -16.92 -10.82
C ILE A 790 6.43 -16.64 -10.62
N GLN A 791 5.63 -17.11 -11.58
CA GLN A 791 4.19 -16.89 -11.59
C GLN A 791 3.53 -17.37 -10.30
N SER A 792 2.55 -16.62 -9.80
CA SER A 792 1.74 -16.99 -8.64
C SER A 792 0.29 -17.25 -9.03
N SER A 793 -0.33 -18.21 -8.36
CA SER A 793 -1.75 -18.53 -8.48
C SER A 793 -2.62 -17.70 -7.54
N THR A 794 -3.93 -17.78 -7.77
CA THR A 794 -4.95 -17.14 -6.93
C THR A 794 -5.90 -18.19 -6.37
N VAL A 795 -6.35 -18.00 -5.13
CA VAL A 795 -7.41 -18.80 -4.52
C VAL A 795 -8.76 -18.39 -5.13
N ASP A 796 -9.65 -19.36 -5.24
CA ASP A 796 -11.05 -19.19 -5.65
C ASP A 796 -11.96 -19.96 -4.67
N ILE A 797 -13.05 -19.35 -4.23
CA ILE A 797 -14.03 -20.01 -3.33
C ILE A 797 -15.44 -19.82 -3.84
N GLU A 798 -16.22 -20.88 -3.80
CA GLU A 798 -17.62 -20.88 -4.21
C GLU A 798 -18.51 -21.62 -3.20
N LEU A 799 -19.75 -21.13 -3.01
CA LEU A 799 -20.83 -21.89 -2.42
C LEU A 799 -21.36 -22.87 -3.48
N THR A 800 -21.00 -24.12 -3.37
CA THR A 800 -21.29 -25.13 -4.41
C THR A 800 -22.55 -25.94 -4.18
N GLN A 801 -22.96 -26.14 -2.91
CA GLN A 801 -24.18 -26.89 -2.60
C GLN A 801 -24.92 -26.32 -1.39
N VAL A 802 -26.26 -26.43 -1.43
CA VAL A 802 -27.17 -26.21 -0.31
C VAL A 802 -28.08 -27.42 -0.17
N ASN A 803 -28.10 -28.06 1.01
CA ASN A 803 -28.88 -29.29 1.29
C ASN A 803 -28.62 -30.42 0.26
N GLY A 804 -27.37 -30.51 -0.24
CA GLY A 804 -26.96 -31.49 -1.24
C GLY A 804 -27.44 -31.21 -2.68
N GLY A 805 -28.09 -30.09 -2.93
CA GLY A 805 -28.49 -29.58 -4.25
C GLY A 805 -27.73 -28.31 -4.67
N ASN A 806 -28.02 -27.77 -5.85
CA ASN A 806 -27.47 -26.50 -6.26
C ASN A 806 -27.92 -25.37 -5.33
N PRO A 807 -27.08 -24.34 -5.10
CA PRO A 807 -27.48 -23.16 -4.35
C PRO A 807 -28.75 -22.52 -4.93
N PRO A 808 -29.60 -21.89 -4.09
CA PRO A 808 -30.78 -21.18 -4.56
C PRO A 808 -30.39 -20.08 -5.56
N SER A 809 -31.20 -19.90 -6.59
CA SER A 809 -30.92 -18.90 -7.64
C SER A 809 -30.91 -17.44 -7.15
N ASN A 810 -31.55 -17.15 -6.03
CA ASN A 810 -31.54 -15.86 -5.36
C ASN A 810 -30.41 -15.74 -4.31
N GLY A 811 -29.61 -16.79 -4.11
CA GLY A 811 -28.52 -16.83 -3.14
C GLY A 811 -28.95 -16.80 -1.67
N GLU A 812 -30.28 -16.94 -1.38
CA GLU A 812 -30.85 -16.90 -0.03
C GLU A 812 -30.62 -18.23 0.68
N LEU A 813 -30.10 -18.16 1.90
CA LEU A 813 -29.96 -19.29 2.84
C LEU A 813 -30.96 -19.18 3.99
N ARG A 814 -31.18 -20.26 4.72
CA ARG A 814 -32.04 -20.32 5.90
C ARG A 814 -31.32 -21.00 7.05
N PRO A 815 -31.65 -20.63 8.30
CA PRO A 815 -31.19 -21.38 9.46
C PRO A 815 -31.47 -22.87 9.32
N GLY A 816 -30.46 -23.70 9.60
CA GLY A 816 -30.53 -25.15 9.44
C GLY A 816 -30.16 -25.68 8.05
N ASP A 817 -29.94 -24.83 7.06
CA ASP A 817 -29.43 -25.25 5.76
C ASP A 817 -28.02 -25.84 5.93
N VAL A 818 -27.77 -26.95 5.20
CA VAL A 818 -26.46 -27.57 5.11
C VAL A 818 -25.76 -27.01 3.87
N VAL A 819 -24.73 -26.18 4.08
CA VAL A 819 -24.00 -25.50 3.01
C VAL A 819 -22.66 -26.15 2.76
N THR A 820 -22.26 -26.27 1.49
CA THR A 820 -20.95 -26.79 1.09
C THR A 820 -20.21 -25.72 0.29
N PHE A 821 -19.04 -25.35 0.77
CA PHE A 821 -18.11 -24.47 0.08
C PHE A 821 -17.01 -25.28 -0.58
N THR A 822 -16.53 -24.80 -1.71
CA THR A 822 -15.40 -25.39 -2.43
C THR A 822 -14.35 -24.31 -2.62
N ILE A 823 -13.13 -24.57 -2.13
CA ILE A 823 -11.94 -23.75 -2.39
C ILE A 823 -11.13 -24.45 -3.48
N ASN A 824 -10.76 -23.72 -4.51
CA ASN A 824 -9.87 -24.18 -5.58
C ASN A 824 -8.57 -23.34 -5.54
N TYR A 825 -7.46 -24.00 -5.83
CA TYR A 825 -6.16 -23.35 -6.00
C TYR A 825 -5.38 -24.10 -7.07
N ASP A 826 -4.97 -23.40 -8.12
CA ASP A 826 -4.17 -24.01 -9.18
C ASP A 826 -2.70 -24.06 -8.77
N LEU A 827 -2.14 -25.25 -8.70
CA LEU A 827 -0.71 -25.46 -8.47
C LEU A 827 0.03 -25.32 -9.80
N LEU A 828 0.91 -24.35 -9.90
CA LEU A 828 1.79 -24.17 -11.05
C LEU A 828 3.00 -25.10 -10.96
N VAL A 829 3.81 -25.12 -12.01
CA VAL A 829 5.12 -25.78 -11.99
C VAL A 829 6.08 -24.96 -11.15
N ALA A 830 5.98 -25.12 -9.83
CA ALA A 830 6.80 -24.44 -8.83
C ALA A 830 6.77 -25.27 -7.54
N ASP A 831 7.57 -24.90 -6.59
CA ASP A 831 7.51 -25.44 -5.23
C ASP A 831 6.61 -24.58 -4.33
N TYR A 832 6.23 -25.13 -3.18
CA TYR A 832 5.35 -24.48 -2.22
C TYR A 832 5.86 -24.73 -0.81
N GLU A 833 6.14 -23.68 -0.07
CA GLU A 833 6.55 -23.76 1.34
C GLU A 833 5.52 -23.15 2.26
N ASN A 834 5.23 -23.84 3.37
CA ASN A 834 4.22 -23.43 4.36
C ASN A 834 2.85 -23.13 3.73
N PHE A 835 2.49 -23.92 2.71
CA PHE A 835 1.27 -23.69 1.94
C PHE A 835 0.03 -23.99 2.76
N LYS A 836 -0.88 -23.02 2.84
CA LYS A 836 -2.14 -23.10 3.57
C LYS A 836 -3.27 -22.51 2.75
N LEU A 837 -4.43 -23.11 2.90
CA LEU A 837 -5.70 -22.52 2.49
C LEU A 837 -6.51 -22.26 3.76
N THR A 838 -7.01 -21.04 3.92
CA THR A 838 -7.76 -20.62 5.11
C THR A 838 -9.13 -20.13 4.68
N ALA A 839 -10.19 -20.64 5.31
CA ALA A 839 -11.54 -20.10 5.17
C ALA A 839 -11.92 -19.34 6.44
N TYR A 840 -12.24 -18.05 6.33
CA TYR A 840 -12.74 -17.20 7.41
C TYR A 840 -14.27 -17.17 7.32
N LEU A 841 -14.92 -17.57 8.40
CA LEU A 841 -16.36 -17.81 8.44
C LEU A 841 -17.08 -16.72 9.23
N PRO A 842 -18.23 -16.22 8.77
CA PRO A 842 -19.00 -15.20 9.51
C PRO A 842 -19.61 -15.77 10.78
N LEU A 843 -19.10 -15.40 11.95
CA LEU A 843 -19.69 -15.70 13.27
C LEU A 843 -20.97 -14.90 13.49
N PRO A 844 -21.91 -15.42 14.29
CA PRO A 844 -21.96 -16.81 14.80
C PRO A 844 -22.75 -17.75 13.88
N LEU A 845 -23.11 -17.33 12.67
CA LEU A 845 -23.86 -18.12 11.69
C LEU A 845 -23.15 -19.37 11.23
N LEU A 846 -21.86 -19.22 10.93
CA LEU A 846 -20.98 -20.30 10.50
C LEU A 846 -19.80 -20.34 11.48
N ASN A 847 -19.82 -21.31 12.41
CA ASN A 847 -18.84 -21.40 13.48
C ASN A 847 -17.84 -22.51 13.22
N ALA A 848 -16.55 -22.16 13.05
CA ALA A 848 -15.47 -23.11 12.82
C ALA A 848 -15.28 -24.11 13.99
N ALA A 849 -15.52 -23.71 15.23
CA ALA A 849 -15.35 -24.58 16.41
C ALA A 849 -16.44 -25.65 16.57
N GLY A 850 -17.61 -25.47 15.96
CA GLY A 850 -18.76 -26.38 16.04
C GLY A 850 -18.84 -27.43 14.94
N ILE A 851 -17.88 -27.46 14.01
CA ILE A 851 -17.99 -28.23 12.78
C ILE A 851 -17.20 -29.51 12.86
N SER A 852 -17.86 -30.63 12.51
CA SER A 852 -17.18 -31.85 12.20
C SER A 852 -17.00 -31.98 10.69
N TRP A 853 -15.77 -31.86 10.21
CA TRP A 853 -15.43 -32.19 8.83
C TRP A 853 -14.71 -33.53 8.77
N SER A 854 -14.86 -34.23 7.66
CA SER A 854 -14.07 -35.40 7.35
C SER A 854 -13.45 -35.20 5.99
N PHE A 855 -12.16 -35.36 5.91
CA PHE A 855 -11.48 -35.63 4.65
C PHE A 855 -11.69 -37.06 4.29
N GLY A 856 -12.30 -37.30 3.18
CA GLY A 856 -12.50 -38.64 2.60
C GLY A 856 -12.69 -38.52 1.10
N THR A 857 -12.75 -39.59 0.37
CA THR A 857 -13.02 -39.61 -1.07
C THR A 857 -14.23 -38.72 -1.41
N GLY A 858 -13.98 -37.52 -1.92
CA GLY A 858 -14.99 -36.53 -2.29
C GLY A 858 -15.03 -35.26 -1.50
N VAL A 859 -14.20 -35.09 -0.44
CA VAL A 859 -14.16 -33.85 0.39
C VAL A 859 -12.94 -32.99 0.07
N GLY A 860 -11.82 -33.58 -0.30
CA GLY A 860 -10.67 -32.88 -0.90
C GLY A 860 -10.26 -33.64 -2.16
N GLN A 861 -10.02 -32.95 -3.23
CA GLN A 861 -9.59 -33.56 -4.46
C GLN A 861 -8.32 -32.85 -4.97
N TRP A 862 -7.28 -33.69 -5.17
CA TRP A 862 -6.02 -33.25 -5.77
C TRP A 862 -5.95 -33.82 -7.18
N THR A 863 -5.70 -32.95 -8.15
CA THR A 863 -5.50 -33.38 -9.53
C THR A 863 -4.17 -32.84 -10.00
N PHE A 864 -3.23 -33.75 -10.28
CA PHE A 864 -1.93 -33.40 -10.83
C PHE A 864 -1.82 -33.93 -12.25
N GLY A 865 -1.06 -33.23 -13.08
CA GLY A 865 -0.67 -33.74 -14.38
C GLY A 865 0.20 -35.01 -14.29
N SER A 866 0.46 -35.62 -15.42
CA SER A 866 1.23 -36.88 -15.46
C SER A 866 2.68 -36.63 -15.06
N GLY A 867 3.12 -37.21 -13.97
CA GLY A 867 4.50 -37.16 -13.50
C GLY A 867 4.68 -36.54 -12.11
N ASN A 868 3.69 -35.87 -11.58
CA ASN A 868 3.75 -35.29 -10.26
C ASN A 868 3.36 -36.24 -9.14
N THR A 869 3.89 -36.06 -7.95
CA THR A 869 3.50 -36.79 -6.76
C THR A 869 2.09 -36.35 -6.34
N ILE A 870 1.20 -37.33 -6.11
CA ILE A 870 -0.12 -37.04 -5.56
C ILE A 870 0.06 -36.63 -4.10
N LEU A 871 -0.37 -35.43 -3.74
CA LEU A 871 -0.51 -35.05 -2.34
C LEU A 871 -1.76 -35.74 -1.78
N ASP A 872 -1.60 -36.37 -0.64
CA ASP A 872 -2.72 -36.78 0.17
C ASP A 872 -3.41 -35.60 0.82
N VAL A 873 -4.25 -35.79 1.78
CA VAL A 873 -4.95 -34.78 2.57
C VAL A 873 -3.98 -33.73 3.18
N PRO A 874 -4.46 -32.56 3.58
CA PRO A 874 -3.64 -31.59 4.35
C PRO A 874 -2.98 -32.29 5.55
N ASP A 875 -1.78 -31.87 5.88
CA ASP A 875 -1.04 -32.33 7.06
C ASP A 875 -1.84 -32.13 8.35
N SER A 876 -2.53 -30.99 8.42
CA SER A 876 -3.45 -30.72 9.51
C SER A 876 -4.63 -29.86 9.07
N VAL A 877 -5.75 -30.01 9.79
CA VAL A 877 -6.91 -29.09 9.72
C VAL A 877 -7.19 -28.60 11.12
N THR A 878 -7.11 -27.30 11.30
CA THR A 878 -7.28 -26.68 12.61
C THR A 878 -8.25 -25.50 12.53
N THR A 879 -8.84 -25.15 13.66
CA THR A 879 -9.48 -23.86 13.81
C THR A 879 -8.43 -22.81 14.19
N GLY A 880 -8.42 -21.69 13.47
CA GLY A 880 -7.51 -20.58 13.69
C GLY A 880 -8.19 -19.34 14.25
N PRO A 881 -7.40 -18.30 14.57
CA PRO A 881 -7.93 -17.00 14.87
C PRO A 881 -8.85 -16.49 13.75
N GLY A 882 -9.81 -15.64 14.06
CA GLY A 882 -10.72 -15.11 13.05
C GLY A 882 -11.84 -16.05 12.65
N ASN A 883 -12.23 -17.00 13.53
CA ASN A 883 -13.20 -18.06 13.18
C ASN A 883 -12.82 -18.79 11.90
N ALA A 884 -11.52 -19.07 11.75
CA ALA A 884 -10.97 -19.66 10.54
C ALA A 884 -10.90 -21.17 10.61
N ILE A 885 -11.05 -21.81 9.44
CA ILE A 885 -10.62 -23.19 9.19
C ILE A 885 -9.32 -23.10 8.40
N VAL A 886 -8.24 -23.63 8.95
CA VAL A 886 -6.94 -23.67 8.32
C VAL A 886 -6.63 -25.07 7.83
N PHE A 887 -6.49 -25.21 6.53
CA PHE A 887 -6.02 -26.40 5.84
C PHE A 887 -4.53 -26.24 5.59
N ASP A 888 -3.69 -26.83 6.41
CA ASP A 888 -2.23 -26.73 6.34
C ASP A 888 -1.69 -27.91 5.53
N PHE A 889 -1.07 -27.61 4.40
CA PHE A 889 -0.49 -28.58 3.48
C PHE A 889 1.02 -28.70 3.65
N GLY A 890 1.63 -27.83 4.45
CA GLY A 890 3.07 -27.82 4.67
C GLY A 890 3.85 -27.47 3.41
N ASN A 891 4.83 -28.30 3.08
CA ASN A 891 5.74 -28.09 1.96
C ASN A 891 5.45 -29.13 0.86
N TYR A 892 5.36 -28.64 -0.37
CA TYR A 892 5.12 -29.46 -1.57
C TYR A 892 6.22 -29.23 -2.59
N VAL A 893 6.80 -30.31 -3.09
CA VAL A 893 7.82 -30.27 -4.15
C VAL A 893 7.20 -30.75 -5.46
N SER A 894 7.15 -29.88 -6.46
CA SER A 894 6.71 -30.25 -7.80
C SER A 894 7.75 -31.12 -8.49
N GLY A 895 7.35 -32.32 -8.88
CA GLY A 895 8.23 -33.32 -9.52
C GLY A 895 8.20 -33.35 -11.04
N GLY A 896 7.45 -32.49 -11.72
CA GLY A 896 7.24 -32.52 -13.16
C GLY A 896 6.99 -31.15 -13.80
N LEU A 897 6.67 -31.16 -15.09
CA LEU A 897 6.33 -29.97 -15.89
C LEU A 897 4.81 -29.75 -16.00
N ASP A 898 4.02 -30.52 -15.30
CA ASP A 898 2.56 -30.40 -15.32
C ASP A 898 2.10 -29.78 -13.99
N GLY A 899 1.26 -28.77 -14.05
CA GLY A 899 0.61 -28.19 -12.89
C GLY A 899 -0.47 -29.14 -12.30
N GLY A 900 -1.16 -28.66 -11.28
CA GLY A 900 -2.24 -29.39 -10.63
C GLY A 900 -3.31 -28.45 -10.10
N THR A 901 -4.33 -29.01 -9.42
CA THR A 901 -5.35 -28.21 -8.73
C THR A 901 -5.60 -28.82 -7.35
N VAL A 902 -5.56 -27.95 -6.33
CA VAL A 902 -6.05 -28.29 -5.00
C VAL A 902 -7.51 -27.92 -4.92
N GLN A 903 -8.36 -28.86 -4.56
CA GLN A 903 -9.76 -28.60 -4.30
C GLN A 903 -10.14 -29.05 -2.90
N VAL A 904 -10.53 -28.11 -2.04
CA VAL A 904 -11.02 -28.39 -0.68
C VAL A 904 -12.50 -28.13 -0.61
N ARG A 905 -13.24 -29.07 -0.06
CA ARG A 905 -14.68 -28.94 0.21
C ARG A 905 -14.92 -29.09 1.69
N PHE A 906 -15.70 -28.18 2.24
CA PHE A 906 -16.14 -28.27 3.62
C PHE A 906 -17.63 -27.96 3.74
N THR A 907 -18.29 -28.65 4.66
CA THR A 907 -19.74 -28.58 4.82
C THR A 907 -20.08 -28.20 6.25
N MET A 908 -21.07 -27.32 6.40
CA MET A 908 -21.50 -26.78 7.68
C MET A 908 -22.98 -26.46 7.69
N VAL A 909 -23.52 -26.20 8.86
CA VAL A 909 -24.93 -25.87 9.07
C VAL A 909 -25.04 -24.38 9.38
N VAL A 910 -25.94 -23.70 8.68
CA VAL A 910 -26.25 -22.30 8.96
C VAL A 910 -26.91 -22.18 10.33
N GLY A 911 -26.34 -21.37 11.20
CA GLY A 911 -26.86 -21.09 12.54
C GLY A 911 -28.12 -20.20 12.51
N ASP A 912 -28.77 -20.13 13.65
CA ASP A 912 -29.99 -19.33 13.88
C ASP A 912 -29.61 -18.08 14.71
N GLN A 913 -29.40 -16.94 14.04
CA GLN A 913 -28.94 -15.71 14.66
C GLN A 913 -29.78 -14.51 14.15
N PRO A 914 -30.64 -13.91 14.98
CA PRO A 914 -31.66 -12.99 14.50
C PRO A 914 -31.12 -11.68 13.88
N TYR A 915 -29.90 -11.25 14.21
CA TYR A 915 -29.35 -10.02 13.62
C TYR A 915 -28.86 -10.21 12.17
N ALA A 916 -28.72 -11.43 11.71
CA ALA A 916 -28.25 -11.72 10.36
C ALA A 916 -29.36 -11.71 9.29
N ASP A 917 -30.64 -11.55 9.71
CA ASP A 917 -31.78 -11.52 8.76
C ASP A 917 -31.57 -10.46 7.67
N GLN A 918 -31.74 -10.91 6.42
CA GLN A 918 -31.59 -10.10 5.19
C GLN A 918 -30.17 -9.53 4.95
N ARG A 919 -29.14 -9.95 5.72
CA ARG A 919 -27.77 -9.53 5.45
C ARG A 919 -27.15 -10.35 4.31
N ALA A 920 -26.43 -9.64 3.45
CA ALA A 920 -25.44 -10.27 2.57
C ALA A 920 -24.20 -10.59 3.41
N LEU A 921 -23.67 -11.80 3.23
CA LEU A 921 -22.51 -12.29 3.97
C LEU A 921 -21.50 -12.90 3.01
N ASP A 922 -20.22 -12.78 3.33
CA ASP A 922 -19.14 -13.42 2.58
C ASP A 922 -18.43 -14.46 3.44
N VAL A 923 -18.00 -15.55 2.79
CA VAL A 923 -17.00 -16.45 3.32
C VAL A 923 -15.70 -16.14 2.59
N LEU A 924 -14.70 -15.62 3.29
CA LEU A 924 -13.40 -15.27 2.74
C LEU A 924 -12.51 -16.51 2.71
N ALA A 925 -11.92 -16.82 1.55
CA ALA A 925 -10.79 -17.72 1.44
C ALA A 925 -9.49 -16.96 1.23
N GLN A 926 -8.43 -17.46 1.84
CA GLN A 926 -7.08 -16.92 1.64
C GLN A 926 -6.10 -18.08 1.46
N SER A 927 -5.27 -18.01 0.41
CA SER A 927 -4.07 -18.80 0.31
C SER A 927 -2.90 -18.10 0.97
N SER A 928 -1.97 -18.84 1.53
CA SER A 928 -0.70 -18.32 2.02
C SER A 928 0.42 -19.33 1.80
N GLN A 929 1.59 -18.82 1.43
CA GLN A 929 2.82 -19.58 1.25
C GLN A 929 4.03 -18.65 1.42
N THR A 930 5.24 -19.17 1.47
CA THR A 930 6.45 -18.38 1.59
C THR A 930 7.39 -18.59 0.41
N THR A 931 8.07 -17.52 -0.01
CA THR A 931 9.15 -17.59 -0.99
C THR A 931 10.36 -18.32 -0.40
N THR A 932 11.26 -18.83 -1.27
CA THR A 932 12.39 -19.69 -0.84
C THR A 932 13.49 -18.85 -0.20
N VAL A 933 13.92 -17.76 -0.82
CA VAL A 933 15.10 -16.98 -0.36
C VAL A 933 14.74 -16.04 0.77
N ASP A 934 13.80 -15.13 0.53
CA ASP A 934 13.47 -14.04 1.46
C ASP A 934 12.45 -14.45 2.52
N LYS A 935 11.86 -15.65 2.40
CA LYS A 935 10.75 -16.13 3.25
C LYS A 935 9.59 -15.13 3.32
N THR A 936 9.39 -14.38 2.24
CA THR A 936 8.27 -13.45 2.12
C THR A 936 6.96 -14.22 2.03
N VAL A 937 5.97 -13.82 2.83
CA VAL A 937 4.64 -14.44 2.80
C VAL A 937 3.87 -13.88 1.61
N LEU A 938 3.46 -14.76 0.71
CA LEU A 938 2.56 -14.46 -0.39
C LEU A 938 1.14 -14.86 0.01
N THR A 939 0.17 -14.02 -0.32
CA THR A 939 -1.25 -14.30 -0.06
C THR A 939 -2.10 -13.91 -1.26
N SER A 940 -3.15 -14.69 -1.52
CA SER A 940 -4.25 -14.27 -2.38
C SER A 940 -5.57 -14.51 -1.66
N SER A 941 -6.61 -13.75 -1.99
CA SER A 941 -7.90 -13.83 -1.32
C SER A 941 -9.05 -13.79 -2.33
N ASP A 942 -10.12 -14.53 -2.01
CA ASP A 942 -11.37 -14.53 -2.75
C ASP A 942 -12.56 -14.71 -1.80
N VAL A 943 -13.77 -14.39 -2.23
CA VAL A 943 -14.98 -14.45 -1.41
C VAL A 943 -16.10 -15.24 -2.08
N ALA A 944 -16.71 -16.16 -1.34
CA ALA A 944 -18.00 -16.75 -1.68
C ALA A 944 -19.13 -15.89 -1.10
N VAL A 945 -19.89 -15.25 -1.96
CA VAL A 945 -20.99 -14.37 -1.55
C VAL A 945 -22.23 -15.20 -1.21
N ILE A 946 -22.78 -14.98 -0.02
CA ILE A 946 -24.10 -15.41 0.42
C ILE A 946 -25.02 -14.21 0.30
N ALA A 947 -25.96 -14.21 -0.65
CA ALA A 947 -26.74 -13.02 -0.98
C ALA A 947 -27.60 -12.53 0.19
N SER A 948 -28.19 -13.45 0.97
CA SER A 948 -28.90 -13.13 2.22
C SER A 948 -29.15 -14.37 3.07
N VAL A 949 -29.38 -14.18 4.35
CA VAL A 949 -29.93 -15.20 5.25
C VAL A 949 -31.34 -14.78 5.61
N ALA A 950 -32.33 -15.64 5.39
CA ALA A 950 -33.72 -15.37 5.72
C ALA A 950 -34.08 -16.11 7.03
N GLU A 951 -34.26 -15.32 8.08
CA GLU A 951 -34.78 -15.80 9.36
C GLU A 951 -36.31 -16.01 9.28
N PRO A 952 -36.87 -17.03 9.96
CA PRO A 952 -38.28 -17.21 10.00
C PRO A 952 -38.93 -16.08 10.82
N VAL A 953 -39.68 -15.23 10.16
CA VAL A 953 -40.49 -14.19 10.83
C VAL A 953 -41.63 -14.90 11.60
N LEU A 954 -41.59 -14.87 12.91
CA LEU A 954 -42.77 -15.20 13.74
C LEU A 954 -43.74 -14.00 13.67
N ASP A 955 -44.71 -14.05 12.76
CA ASP A 955 -45.89 -13.20 12.87
C ASP A 955 -46.70 -13.61 14.11
N ILE A 956 -46.62 -12.81 15.17
CA ILE A 956 -47.41 -12.95 16.40
C ILE A 956 -48.64 -12.09 16.25
#